data_d063653d9972f7e7d1160c9cff0a550c
#
_entry.id   d063653d9972f7e7d1160c9cff0a550c
#
_cell.length_a   1.000
_cell.length_b   1.000
_cell.length_c   1.000
_cell.angle_alpha   90.00
_cell.angle_beta   90.00
_cell.angle_gamma   90.00
#
_symmetry.space_group_name_H-M   'P 1'
#
loop_
_entity.id
_entity.type
_entity.pdbx_description
1 polymer ?
#
loop_
_entity_poly.entity_id
_entity_poly.type
_entity_poly.pdbx_seq_one_letter_code
_entity_poly.pdbx_strand_id
1 'polypeptide(L)'
;INLQQFIKRTFMYLKKALVAAVSVALGLSGPASAVIEEVVVTATKRESSTQDIPVAVSVLDEKSMSELGVTNFEDYMLQLPGVTAGGSGPGQNTIYIRGVASSTPALTTSGVAGLAPNVALYLDEQPLSQPGRNLDVYAADLSRVEVLSGPQGTLFGASSQAGTVRLITNKPDPSYSGGKIKVGTAFTKDGDMSSNVEAVFNTPVNDSLTVRGVVYHDDQGGYVDNVRGTQNLRESGRFRTADTVRLNGLAVGSRAGKQANSDLSGVTFLDADNSAIVEENFNDVTYSGGRITGTFEMESGWKFSLAHTYQKIEADGVFFSDPSLDDYEIQRYEEDELDETLHNTNWTIEGRIGGLDVIYTGAYTDRETDQIVDYTDYMFVGDYLPYYVCDGSVTYPSGAPAGTCNSPALYVDSLTETEISTHELRFATDADKRVSATFGLFYSDLELRELNDFTYPSSAQAISFNGTPGFGPNFSAQGANVKDPGQWPAGVIFRNDILRSDEQKGVFGEVTFNVSDTFSIIAGARWYDVEVDLQGSAAGSFGNFGATQDNNAGNNLDTLFSAPNPDTANADGTIAKLTLNWTPTDSSLYYFTYSEGFRPGLLNRPGGRSNPAGTYTVPFAIDTDDLTNFEVGLKTDLLDNTLRFNAYLFFSEIERLQTGIFDASIVNLFFSDNAADAEVKGLEGDFIWQPASKDGLS
;
A
#
# COMPACT_ATOMS: atom_id res chain seq x y z
N ILE A 1 -8.64 17.60 26.24
CA ILE A 1 -8.40 16.97 27.58
C ILE A 1 -6.94 17.21 27.89
N ASN A 2 -6.64 17.91 29.01
CA ASN A 2 -5.29 18.30 29.36
C ASN A 2 -4.40 17.05 29.57
N LEU A 3 -3.23 17.01 28.95
CA LEU A 3 -2.25 15.89 28.97
C LEU A 3 -2.05 15.30 30.37
N GLN A 4 -2.06 16.15 31.41
CA GLN A 4 -1.98 15.71 32.82
C GLN A 4 -3.18 14.86 33.29
N GLN A 5 -4.38 15.10 32.77
CA GLN A 5 -5.56 14.29 33.11
C GLN A 5 -5.57 12.96 32.37
N PHE A 6 -5.06 12.94 31.14
CA PHE A 6 -4.89 11.72 30.34
C PHE A 6 -3.87 10.80 31.02
N ILE A 7 -2.68 11.30 31.32
CA ILE A 7 -1.61 10.55 32.01
C ILE A 7 -2.10 9.97 33.34
N LYS A 8 -2.79 10.74 34.18
CA LYS A 8 -3.32 10.25 35.48
C LYS A 8 -4.37 9.14 35.36
N ARG A 9 -5.29 9.25 34.41
CA ARG A 9 -6.30 8.20 34.17
C ARG A 9 -5.66 6.94 33.64
N THR A 10 -4.74 7.05 32.73
CA THR A 10 -4.04 5.93 32.09
C THR A 10 -3.18 5.15 33.10
N PHE A 11 -2.40 5.81 33.94
CA PHE A 11 -1.66 5.16 35.02
C PHE A 11 -2.57 4.42 36.03
N MET A 12 -3.79 4.90 36.23
CA MET A 12 -4.75 4.24 37.13
C MET A 12 -5.32 2.95 36.52
N TYR A 13 -5.49 2.87 35.20
CA TYR A 13 -5.93 1.65 34.50
C TYR A 13 -4.80 0.64 34.37
N LEU A 14 -3.57 1.09 34.09
CA LEU A 14 -2.37 0.22 34.08
C LEU A 14 -2.15 -0.47 35.42
N LYS A 15 -2.26 0.26 36.56
CA LYS A 15 -2.15 -0.35 37.89
C LYS A 15 -3.21 -1.44 38.14
N LYS A 16 -4.44 -1.26 37.64
CA LYS A 16 -5.51 -2.25 37.81
C LYS A 16 -5.30 -3.48 36.94
N ALA A 17 -4.83 -3.30 35.68
CA ALA A 17 -4.50 -4.39 34.79
C ALA A 17 -3.29 -5.19 35.27
N LEU A 18 -2.25 -4.52 35.78
CA LEU A 18 -1.06 -5.15 36.36
C LEU A 18 -1.40 -5.97 37.59
N VAL A 19 -2.25 -5.44 38.47
CA VAL A 19 -2.70 -6.14 39.68
C VAL A 19 -3.56 -7.37 39.32
N ALA A 20 -4.37 -7.30 38.26
CA ALA A 20 -5.16 -8.44 37.79
C ALA A 20 -4.26 -9.54 37.21
N ALA A 21 -3.27 -9.18 36.42
CA ALA A 21 -2.30 -10.12 35.83
C ALA A 21 -1.43 -10.79 36.91
N VAL A 22 -0.94 -10.04 37.88
CA VAL A 22 -0.14 -10.55 39.00
C VAL A 22 -0.97 -11.46 39.94
N SER A 23 -2.27 -11.21 40.08
CA SER A 23 -3.14 -12.03 40.96
C SER A 23 -3.45 -13.42 40.37
N VAL A 24 -3.39 -13.59 39.05
CA VAL A 24 -3.55 -14.89 38.40
C VAL A 24 -2.25 -15.72 38.45
N ALA A 25 -1.10 -15.05 38.52
CA ALA A 25 0.23 -15.68 38.46
C ALA A 25 0.70 -16.34 39.80
N LEU A 26 0.11 -16.00 40.93
CA LEU A 26 0.60 -16.45 42.25
C LEU A 26 0.15 -17.88 42.70
N GLY A 27 -0.42 -18.67 41.78
CA GLY A 27 -0.99 -19.98 42.12
C GLY A 27 -0.26 -21.24 41.62
N LEU A 28 0.83 -21.14 40.85
CA LEU A 28 1.39 -22.31 40.15
C LEU A 28 2.93 -22.37 40.25
N SER A 29 3.45 -23.21 41.14
CA SER A 29 4.87 -23.58 41.18
C SER A 29 5.06 -25.07 40.90
N GLY A 30 5.78 -25.44 39.85
CA GLY A 30 6.20 -26.81 39.53
C GLY A 30 7.36 -26.78 38.48
N PRO A 31 8.23 -27.80 38.42
CA PRO A 31 9.54 -27.72 37.80
C PRO A 31 9.54 -28.04 36.28
N ALA A 32 10.51 -27.51 35.63
CA ALA A 32 10.94 -27.53 34.22
C ALA A 32 10.40 -26.38 33.39
N SER A 33 11.26 -25.39 33.16
CA SER A 33 10.94 -24.15 32.48
C SER A 33 10.91 -24.36 30.95
N ALA A 34 9.74 -24.22 30.33
CA ALA A 34 9.70 -23.76 28.98
C ALA A 34 10.08 -22.26 29.03
N VAL A 35 11.23 -21.88 28.50
CA VAL A 35 11.68 -20.50 28.41
C VAL A 35 11.19 -19.98 27.08
N ILE A 36 10.52 -18.82 27.07
CA ILE A 36 10.09 -18.16 25.84
C ILE A 36 11.34 -17.85 25.01
N GLU A 37 11.33 -18.26 23.76
CA GLU A 37 12.45 -18.07 22.83
C GLU A 37 12.71 -16.57 22.60
N GLU A 38 13.98 -16.19 22.56
CA GLU A 38 14.38 -14.82 22.26
C GLU A 38 14.25 -14.57 20.74
N VAL A 39 13.51 -13.55 20.35
CA VAL A 39 13.34 -13.16 18.97
C VAL A 39 14.30 -11.99 18.65
N VAL A 40 15.27 -12.25 17.78
CA VAL A 40 16.20 -11.23 17.29
C VAL A 40 15.64 -10.55 16.04
N VAL A 41 15.68 -9.23 16.02
CA VAL A 41 15.22 -8.39 14.91
C VAL A 41 16.28 -7.40 14.47
N THR A 42 16.08 -6.82 13.30
CA THR A 42 16.93 -5.76 12.74
C THR A 42 16.20 -4.42 12.61
N ALA A 43 15.19 -4.25 13.44
CA ALA A 43 14.25 -3.14 13.45
C ALA A 43 14.90 -1.74 13.62
N THR A 44 16.05 -1.66 14.26
CA THR A 44 16.82 -0.42 14.44
C THR A 44 18.05 -0.35 13.52
N LYS A 45 18.01 -1.06 12.39
CA LYS A 45 19.16 -1.23 11.47
C LYS A 45 20.38 -1.89 12.16
N ARG A 46 20.15 -2.58 13.28
CA ARG A 46 21.09 -3.40 14.05
C ARG A 46 20.36 -4.62 14.59
N GLU A 47 21.08 -5.73 14.73
CA GLU A 47 20.54 -6.90 15.41
C GLU A 47 20.36 -6.62 16.92
N SER A 48 19.16 -6.89 17.42
CA SER A 48 18.81 -6.73 18.83
C SER A 48 17.64 -7.63 19.19
N SER A 49 17.51 -8.01 20.46
CA SER A 49 16.32 -8.69 20.95
C SER A 49 15.09 -7.77 20.87
N THR A 50 13.93 -8.32 20.55
CA THR A 50 12.67 -7.57 20.57
C THR A 50 12.39 -6.94 21.94
N GLN A 51 12.86 -7.56 23.03
CA GLN A 51 12.68 -7.05 24.38
C GLN A 51 13.61 -5.89 24.74
N ASP A 52 14.71 -5.70 23.99
CA ASP A 52 15.72 -4.67 24.26
C ASP A 52 15.51 -3.38 23.47
N ILE A 53 14.66 -3.42 22.43
CA ILE A 53 14.41 -2.22 21.61
C ILE A 53 13.22 -1.41 22.12
N PRO A 54 13.42 -0.08 22.32
CA PRO A 54 12.38 0.81 22.81
C PRO A 54 11.46 1.30 21.69
N VAL A 55 10.78 0.37 21.04
CA VAL A 55 9.76 0.61 20.00
C VAL A 55 8.73 -0.50 20.05
N ALA A 56 7.48 -0.19 19.72
CA ALA A 56 6.45 -1.20 19.52
C ALA A 56 6.79 -2.03 18.27
N VAL A 57 7.12 -3.30 18.47
CA VAL A 57 7.48 -4.23 17.39
C VAL A 57 6.72 -5.53 17.54
N SER A 58 6.11 -5.97 16.43
CA SER A 58 5.50 -7.30 16.28
C SER A 58 6.32 -8.12 15.30
N VAL A 59 6.45 -9.42 15.58
CA VAL A 59 7.22 -10.33 14.73
C VAL A 59 6.44 -11.59 14.47
N LEU A 60 6.37 -11.98 13.21
CA LEU A 60 5.86 -13.27 12.77
C LEU A 60 7.04 -14.08 12.24
N ASP A 61 7.49 -15.09 12.96
CA ASP A 61 8.66 -15.89 12.62
C ASP A 61 8.33 -17.04 11.63
N GLU A 62 9.36 -17.68 11.06
CA GLU A 62 9.21 -18.78 10.09
C GLU A 62 8.34 -19.93 10.64
N LYS A 63 8.50 -20.26 11.91
CA LYS A 63 7.73 -21.33 12.55
C LYS A 63 6.26 -20.96 12.63
N SER A 64 5.93 -19.77 13.14
CA SER A 64 4.57 -19.26 13.24
C SER A 64 3.90 -19.15 11.87
N MET A 65 4.60 -18.61 10.85
CA MET A 65 4.10 -18.57 9.49
C MET A 65 3.77 -19.96 8.95
N SER A 66 4.64 -20.93 9.21
CA SER A 66 4.42 -22.31 8.76
C SER A 66 3.27 -23.01 9.49
N GLU A 67 3.10 -22.75 10.79
CA GLU A 67 2.02 -23.35 11.61
C GLU A 67 0.65 -22.73 11.31
N LEU A 68 0.63 -21.46 10.93
CA LEU A 68 -0.58 -20.71 10.56
C LEU A 68 -0.95 -20.81 9.08
N GLY A 69 -0.08 -21.43 8.25
CA GLY A 69 -0.33 -21.57 6.81
C GLY A 69 -0.18 -20.27 6.02
N VAL A 70 0.61 -19.32 6.53
CA VAL A 70 0.85 -18.02 5.89
C VAL A 70 1.63 -18.19 4.59
N THR A 71 1.08 -17.70 3.49
CA THR A 71 1.68 -17.81 2.15
C THR A 71 1.76 -16.46 1.42
N ASN A 72 0.77 -15.61 1.55
CA ASN A 72 0.64 -14.35 0.81
C ASN A 72 0.60 -13.13 1.72
N PHE A 73 0.43 -11.97 1.10
CA PHE A 73 0.36 -10.66 1.76
C PHE A 73 -0.77 -10.57 2.79
N GLU A 74 -1.97 -11.01 2.44
CA GLU A 74 -3.13 -10.93 3.34
C GLU A 74 -2.94 -11.81 4.56
N ASP A 75 -2.42 -13.03 4.37
CA ASP A 75 -2.20 -13.97 5.46
C ASP A 75 -1.29 -13.39 6.54
N TYR A 76 -0.13 -12.79 6.18
CA TYR A 76 0.75 -12.25 7.21
C TYR A 76 0.23 -10.94 7.80
N MET A 77 -0.53 -10.12 7.04
CA MET A 77 -1.16 -8.91 7.59
C MET A 77 -2.20 -9.23 8.65
N LEU A 78 -3.02 -10.26 8.46
CA LEU A 78 -4.04 -10.69 9.41
C LEU A 78 -3.47 -11.17 10.76
N GLN A 79 -2.22 -11.63 10.78
CA GLN A 79 -1.56 -12.11 12.00
C GLN A 79 -0.90 -10.99 12.83
N LEU A 80 -0.88 -9.75 12.34
CA LEU A 80 -0.11 -8.66 12.95
C LEU A 80 -1.03 -7.68 13.68
N PRO A 81 -0.90 -7.54 15.01
CA PRO A 81 -1.72 -6.60 15.79
C PRO A 81 -1.57 -5.15 15.33
N GLY A 82 -2.69 -4.42 15.20
CA GLY A 82 -2.69 -3.01 14.82
C GLY A 82 -2.39 -2.74 13.34
N VAL A 83 -2.22 -3.79 12.54
CA VAL A 83 -2.05 -3.72 11.08
C VAL A 83 -3.34 -4.11 10.41
N THR A 84 -3.71 -3.38 9.38
CA THR A 84 -4.83 -3.71 8.49
C THR A 84 -4.41 -3.46 7.05
N ALA A 85 -5.05 -4.15 6.13
CA ALA A 85 -4.90 -3.89 4.71
C ALA A 85 -6.22 -3.38 4.14
N GLY A 86 -6.14 -2.52 3.13
CA GLY A 86 -7.28 -2.11 2.33
C GLY A 86 -6.95 -2.30 0.87
N GLY A 87 -7.92 -2.73 0.07
CA GLY A 87 -7.71 -2.99 -1.36
C GLY A 87 -8.83 -3.81 -1.96
N SER A 88 -8.65 -4.23 -3.19
CA SER A 88 -9.61 -5.02 -3.95
C SER A 88 -9.15 -6.44 -4.24
N GLY A 89 -7.99 -6.84 -3.71
CA GLY A 89 -7.45 -8.19 -3.86
C GLY A 89 -5.94 -8.24 -4.07
N PRO A 90 -5.41 -9.39 -4.47
CA PRO A 90 -4.00 -9.60 -4.73
C PRO A 90 -3.38 -8.52 -5.64
N GLY A 91 -2.17 -8.08 -5.31
CA GLY A 91 -1.48 -6.99 -6.04
C GLY A 91 -2.10 -5.59 -5.90
N GLN A 92 -3.22 -5.44 -5.18
CA GLN A 92 -4.03 -4.21 -5.13
C GLN A 92 -4.23 -3.66 -3.72
N ASN A 93 -3.38 -4.03 -2.78
CA ASN A 93 -3.53 -3.72 -1.37
C ASN A 93 -2.71 -2.50 -0.93
N THR A 94 -3.15 -1.88 0.16
CA THR A 94 -2.42 -0.83 0.88
C THR A 94 -2.39 -1.16 2.36
N ILE A 95 -1.23 -0.98 2.98
CA ILE A 95 -1.01 -1.28 4.41
C ILE A 95 -1.36 -0.07 5.27
N TYR A 96 -2.08 -0.31 6.35
CA TYR A 96 -2.37 0.68 7.39
C TYR A 96 -1.90 0.19 8.75
N ILE A 97 -1.30 1.07 9.53
CA ILE A 97 -0.89 0.80 10.90
C ILE A 97 -1.57 1.81 11.83
N ARG A 98 -2.08 1.34 12.97
CA ARG A 98 -2.75 2.16 13.99
C ARG A 98 -3.91 2.99 13.46
N GLY A 99 -4.57 2.53 12.38
CA GLY A 99 -5.69 3.25 11.78
C GLY A 99 -5.31 4.52 11.00
N VAL A 100 -4.03 4.75 10.71
CA VAL A 100 -3.61 5.83 9.79
C VAL A 100 -3.88 5.38 8.36
N ALA A 101 -5.08 5.69 7.87
CA ALA A 101 -5.63 5.24 6.60
C ALA A 101 -6.20 6.44 5.81
N SER A 102 -5.34 7.37 5.43
CA SER A 102 -5.74 8.63 4.79
C SER A 102 -5.96 8.52 3.28
N SER A 103 -5.56 7.42 2.67
CA SER A 103 -5.75 7.16 1.25
C SER A 103 -6.43 5.82 1.03
N THR A 104 -7.41 5.79 0.12
CA THR A 104 -7.96 4.53 -0.38
C THR A 104 -7.08 3.99 -1.49
N PRO A 105 -6.95 2.68 -1.63
CA PRO A 105 -6.28 2.08 -2.78
C PRO A 105 -6.93 2.55 -4.08
N ALA A 106 -6.12 2.88 -5.07
CA ALA A 106 -6.63 3.23 -6.40
C ALA A 106 -7.05 1.95 -7.13
N LEU A 107 -8.32 1.87 -7.55
CA LEU A 107 -8.83 0.72 -8.31
C LEU A 107 -8.39 0.77 -9.78
N THR A 108 -8.29 1.98 -10.36
CA THR A 108 -8.15 2.17 -11.80
C THR A 108 -7.02 3.13 -12.21
N THR A 109 -6.46 3.88 -11.27
CA THR A 109 -5.32 4.78 -11.52
C THR A 109 -4.28 4.48 -10.48
N SER A 110 -3.44 3.52 -10.78
CA SER A 110 -2.67 2.83 -9.76
C SER A 110 -1.54 3.64 -9.16
N GLY A 111 -0.91 4.52 -9.87
CA GLY A 111 0.32 5.06 -9.35
C GLY A 111 0.46 6.56 -9.46
N VAL A 112 0.14 7.09 -10.61
CA VAL A 112 0.43 8.47 -11.01
C VAL A 112 -0.23 9.51 -10.13
N ALA A 113 -1.52 9.31 -9.81
CA ALA A 113 -2.26 10.19 -8.91
C ALA A 113 -2.29 9.66 -7.46
N GLY A 114 -1.58 8.57 -7.20
CA GLY A 114 -1.53 7.93 -5.89
C GLY A 114 -0.71 8.72 -4.90
N LEU A 115 -1.25 8.85 -3.70
CA LEU A 115 -0.49 9.36 -2.56
C LEU A 115 0.64 8.38 -2.21
N ALA A 116 1.75 8.89 -1.75
CA ALA A 116 2.77 8.05 -1.14
C ALA A 116 2.16 7.28 0.06
N PRO A 117 2.54 6.01 0.29
CA PRO A 117 1.99 5.23 1.38
C PRO A 117 2.37 5.80 2.75
N ASN A 118 1.52 5.55 3.77
CA ASN A 118 1.82 5.91 5.16
C ASN A 118 2.76 4.90 5.84
N VAL A 119 2.85 3.69 5.29
CA VAL A 119 3.64 2.57 5.83
C VAL A 119 4.67 2.16 4.80
N ALA A 120 5.93 2.14 5.21
CA ALA A 120 7.01 1.64 4.38
C ALA A 120 7.02 0.10 4.35
N LEU A 121 7.17 -0.47 3.16
CA LEU A 121 7.40 -1.90 2.97
C LEU A 121 8.86 -2.14 2.56
N TYR A 122 9.50 -3.10 3.20
CA TYR A 122 10.89 -3.48 2.93
C TYR A 122 11.01 -4.98 2.64
N LEU A 123 11.82 -5.33 1.65
CA LEU A 123 12.35 -6.68 1.48
C LEU A 123 13.83 -6.67 1.86
N ASP A 124 14.17 -7.33 2.98
CA ASP A 124 15.49 -7.22 3.59
C ASP A 124 15.86 -5.74 3.92
N GLU A 125 16.88 -5.20 3.28
CA GLU A 125 17.33 -3.82 3.44
C GLU A 125 16.75 -2.87 2.37
N GLN A 126 15.89 -3.35 1.46
CA GLN A 126 15.43 -2.59 0.30
C GLN A 126 14.01 -2.05 0.51
N PRO A 127 13.79 -0.74 0.39
CA PRO A 127 12.44 -0.18 0.35
C PRO A 127 11.74 -0.59 -0.95
N LEU A 128 10.50 -1.07 -0.81
CA LEU A 128 9.62 -1.44 -1.92
C LEU A 128 8.37 -0.57 -1.99
N SER A 129 8.31 0.47 -1.15
CA SER A 129 7.16 1.38 -1.12
C SER A 129 7.09 2.19 -2.39
N GLN A 130 5.89 2.26 -2.96
CA GLN A 130 5.60 3.04 -4.16
C GLN A 130 4.22 3.69 -4.06
N PRO A 131 3.95 4.75 -4.81
CA PRO A 131 2.64 5.39 -4.85
C PRO A 131 1.54 4.44 -5.32
N GLY A 132 0.34 4.63 -4.78
CA GLY A 132 -0.87 3.96 -5.24
C GLY A 132 -1.14 2.62 -4.61
N ARG A 133 -0.25 1.64 -4.74
CA ARG A 133 -0.44 0.26 -4.25
C ARG A 133 0.85 -0.29 -3.66
N ASN A 134 0.75 -1.04 -2.56
CA ASN A 134 1.88 -1.79 -2.04
C ASN A 134 2.19 -2.99 -2.96
N LEU A 135 3.43 -3.44 -2.92
CA LEU A 135 3.79 -4.73 -3.49
C LEU A 135 3.22 -5.85 -2.64
N ASP A 136 2.61 -6.82 -3.31
CA ASP A 136 2.18 -8.07 -2.72
C ASP A 136 3.32 -9.09 -2.89
N VAL A 137 4.12 -9.28 -1.86
CA VAL A 137 5.26 -10.19 -1.90
C VAL A 137 4.88 -11.52 -1.27
N TYR A 138 4.98 -12.61 -2.04
CA TYR A 138 4.73 -13.96 -1.56
C TYR A 138 5.72 -14.37 -0.47
N ALA A 139 5.24 -15.01 0.58
CA ALA A 139 5.99 -15.30 1.80
C ALA A 139 6.96 -16.50 1.71
N ALA A 140 7.47 -16.83 0.51
CA ALA A 140 8.38 -17.97 0.32
C ALA A 140 9.74 -17.76 1.00
N ASP A 141 10.13 -18.74 1.81
CA ASP A 141 11.44 -18.80 2.48
C ASP A 141 11.80 -17.49 3.22
N LEU A 142 10.81 -16.91 3.93
CA LEU A 142 11.03 -15.82 4.85
C LEU A 142 11.51 -16.35 6.21
N SER A 143 12.47 -15.67 6.81
CA SER A 143 12.89 -15.88 8.19
C SER A 143 11.86 -15.30 9.17
N ARG A 144 11.33 -14.14 8.85
CA ARG A 144 10.31 -13.44 9.64
C ARG A 144 9.72 -12.23 8.92
N VAL A 145 8.57 -11.78 9.41
CA VAL A 145 7.99 -10.47 9.11
C VAL A 145 8.09 -9.61 10.37
N GLU A 146 8.70 -8.43 10.26
CA GLU A 146 8.83 -7.46 11.36
C GLU A 146 7.90 -6.27 11.08
N VAL A 147 7.11 -5.85 12.07
CA VAL A 147 6.31 -4.62 12.00
C VAL A 147 6.74 -3.68 13.11
N LEU A 148 7.16 -2.49 12.71
CA LEU A 148 7.47 -1.40 13.62
C LEU A 148 6.31 -0.40 13.57
N SER A 149 5.57 -0.28 14.65
CA SER A 149 4.45 0.63 14.75
C SER A 149 4.89 2.03 15.17
N GLY A 150 4.25 3.06 14.61
CA GLY A 150 4.61 4.47 14.80
C GLY A 150 5.75 4.94 13.90
N PRO A 151 6.03 6.25 13.85
CA PRO A 151 6.98 6.85 12.91
C PRO A 151 8.38 6.27 13.01
N GLN A 152 8.91 5.82 11.88
CA GLN A 152 10.26 5.30 11.73
C GLN A 152 11.11 6.14 10.74
N GLY A 153 10.65 7.34 10.42
CA GLY A 153 11.23 8.19 9.37
C GLY A 153 12.71 8.49 9.53
N THR A 154 13.24 8.57 10.75
CA THR A 154 14.67 8.84 10.99
C THR A 154 15.60 7.78 10.39
N LEU A 155 15.23 6.49 10.43
CA LEU A 155 16.05 5.40 9.89
C LEU A 155 15.53 4.88 8.54
N PHE A 156 14.23 4.95 8.28
CA PHE A 156 13.58 4.35 7.12
C PHE A 156 13.09 5.37 6.09
N GLY A 157 13.08 6.67 6.42
CA GLY A 157 12.79 7.76 5.48
C GLY A 157 11.31 8.02 5.23
N ALA A 158 11.02 8.55 4.05
CA ALA A 158 9.66 8.84 3.62
C ALA A 158 8.78 7.58 3.61
N SER A 159 7.46 7.80 3.69
CA SER A 159 6.46 6.71 3.69
C SER A 159 6.52 5.76 4.90
N SER A 160 7.36 6.03 5.90
CA SER A 160 7.38 5.32 7.20
C SER A 160 6.72 6.15 8.31
N GLN A 161 5.73 6.96 7.95
CA GLN A 161 5.02 7.89 8.82
C GLN A 161 4.21 7.15 9.90
N ALA A 162 3.47 6.11 9.52
CA ALA A 162 2.68 5.30 10.45
C ALA A 162 3.43 4.06 10.96
N GLY A 163 4.49 3.67 10.27
CA GLY A 163 5.29 2.50 10.61
C GLY A 163 6.01 1.89 9.43
N THR A 164 6.62 0.73 9.66
CA THR A 164 7.37 -0.01 8.66
C THR A 164 7.08 -1.50 8.78
N VAL A 165 6.81 -2.16 7.65
CA VAL A 165 6.74 -3.62 7.52
C VAL A 165 8.00 -4.10 6.82
N ARG A 166 8.67 -5.10 7.38
CA ARG A 166 9.91 -5.66 6.83
C ARG A 166 9.78 -7.16 6.64
N LEU A 167 9.99 -7.61 5.43
CA LEU A 167 10.05 -9.00 5.04
C LEU A 167 11.53 -9.43 5.04
N ILE A 168 11.91 -10.29 5.96
CA ILE A 168 13.31 -10.72 6.12
C ILE A 168 13.46 -12.12 5.56
N THR A 169 14.26 -12.27 4.52
CA THR A 169 14.49 -13.54 3.86
C THR A 169 15.50 -14.41 4.60
N ASN A 170 15.40 -15.73 4.48
CA ASN A 170 16.45 -16.63 4.93
C ASN A 170 17.71 -16.43 4.10
N LYS A 171 18.86 -16.30 4.76
CA LYS A 171 20.16 -16.09 4.11
C LYS A 171 20.87 -17.42 3.82
N PRO A 172 21.80 -17.45 2.82
CA PRO A 172 22.68 -18.58 2.60
C PRO A 172 23.44 -18.96 3.86
N ASP A 173 23.35 -20.24 4.29
CA ASP A 173 24.02 -20.78 5.48
C ASP A 173 25.21 -21.66 5.06
N PRO A 174 26.47 -21.26 5.32
CA PRO A 174 27.65 -22.05 4.96
C PRO A 174 27.80 -23.33 5.79
N SER A 175 27.10 -23.47 6.91
CA SER A 175 27.16 -24.64 7.78
C SER A 175 26.25 -25.79 7.35
N TYR A 176 25.31 -25.54 6.40
CA TYR A 176 24.26 -26.48 6.01
C TYR A 176 24.23 -26.70 4.50
N SER A 177 24.08 -27.95 4.08
CA SER A 177 23.79 -28.33 2.70
C SER A 177 22.56 -29.22 2.66
N GLY A 178 21.50 -28.76 1.99
CA GLY A 178 20.25 -29.50 1.94
C GLY A 178 19.13 -28.71 1.30
N GLY A 179 17.90 -29.21 1.44
CA GLY A 179 16.71 -28.57 0.91
C GLY A 179 15.43 -29.03 1.61
N LYS A 180 14.35 -28.31 1.36
CA LYS A 180 13.02 -28.54 1.91
C LYS A 180 12.01 -28.43 0.77
N ILE A 181 11.03 -29.29 0.75
CA ILE A 181 9.87 -29.20 -0.16
C ILE A 181 8.63 -29.17 0.72
N LYS A 182 7.78 -28.18 0.50
CA LYS A 182 6.43 -28.09 1.06
C LYS A 182 5.45 -28.34 -0.06
N VAL A 183 4.37 -29.06 0.22
CA VAL A 183 3.21 -29.23 -0.66
C VAL A 183 1.98 -29.10 0.21
N GLY A 184 1.05 -28.27 -0.21
CA GLY A 184 -0.18 -28.00 0.51
C GLY A 184 -1.40 -28.09 -0.39
N THR A 185 -2.55 -28.33 0.23
CA THR A 185 -3.87 -28.19 -0.36
C THR A 185 -4.80 -27.57 0.67
N ALA A 186 -5.68 -26.68 0.23
CA ALA A 186 -6.68 -26.06 1.06
C ALA A 186 -8.06 -26.16 0.42
N PHE A 187 -9.11 -26.09 1.24
CA PHE A 187 -10.50 -26.16 0.80
C PHE A 187 -11.25 -25.01 1.45
N THR A 188 -11.74 -24.08 0.65
CA THR A 188 -12.61 -23.01 1.10
C THR A 188 -14.06 -23.50 1.04
N LYS A 189 -14.86 -23.17 2.06
CA LYS A 189 -16.28 -23.52 2.08
C LYS A 189 -16.98 -22.76 0.94
N ASP A 190 -17.72 -23.50 0.14
CA ASP A 190 -18.45 -23.02 -1.05
C ASP A 190 -17.52 -22.35 -2.08
N GLY A 191 -16.22 -22.69 -2.10
CA GLY A 191 -15.20 -22.23 -3.03
C GLY A 191 -14.41 -23.39 -3.63
N ASP A 192 -13.47 -23.07 -4.50
CA ASP A 192 -12.61 -24.04 -5.18
C ASP A 192 -11.43 -24.50 -4.33
N MET A 193 -10.80 -25.58 -4.76
CA MET A 193 -9.65 -26.18 -4.08
C MET A 193 -8.37 -25.38 -4.42
N SER A 194 -7.61 -25.04 -3.41
CA SER A 194 -6.28 -24.43 -3.55
C SER A 194 -5.16 -25.49 -3.44
N SER A 195 -4.02 -25.21 -4.09
CA SER A 195 -2.84 -26.06 -4.01
C SER A 195 -1.55 -25.25 -4.09
N ASN A 196 -0.53 -25.62 -3.28
CA ASN A 196 0.76 -24.96 -3.34
C ASN A 196 1.94 -25.94 -3.31
N VAL A 197 3.05 -25.49 -3.87
CA VAL A 197 4.35 -26.13 -3.77
C VAL A 197 5.45 -25.11 -3.59
N GLU A 198 6.32 -25.34 -2.61
CA GLU A 198 7.53 -24.55 -2.36
C GLU A 198 8.72 -25.52 -2.27
N ALA A 199 9.81 -25.18 -2.96
CA ALA A 199 11.06 -25.94 -2.86
C ALA A 199 12.22 -24.98 -2.57
N VAL A 200 12.92 -25.25 -1.47
CA VAL A 200 14.07 -24.48 -0.99
C VAL A 200 15.32 -25.35 -1.07
N PHE A 201 16.43 -24.78 -1.49
CA PHE A 201 17.75 -25.41 -1.37
C PHE A 201 18.78 -24.43 -0.79
N ASN A 202 19.77 -24.98 -0.08
CA ASN A 202 20.93 -24.25 0.40
C ASN A 202 22.18 -25.10 0.19
N THR A 203 23.22 -24.53 -0.39
CA THR A 203 24.45 -25.25 -0.66
C THR A 203 25.69 -24.36 -0.55
N PRO A 204 26.64 -24.71 0.32
CA PRO A 204 28.01 -24.19 0.23
C PRO A 204 28.66 -24.71 -1.06
N VAL A 205 29.05 -23.80 -1.94
CA VAL A 205 29.76 -24.13 -3.19
C VAL A 205 31.23 -24.37 -2.90
N ASN A 206 31.80 -23.58 -2.00
CA ASN A 206 33.14 -23.71 -1.44
C ASN A 206 33.21 -22.94 -0.09
N ASP A 207 34.39 -22.86 0.52
CA ASP A 207 34.61 -22.22 1.83
C ASP A 207 34.22 -20.72 1.88
N SER A 208 34.10 -20.05 0.72
CA SER A 208 33.78 -18.62 0.63
C SER A 208 32.44 -18.32 -0.02
N LEU A 209 31.83 -19.23 -0.78
CA LEU A 209 30.61 -19.00 -1.53
C LEU A 209 29.52 -19.97 -1.11
N THR A 210 28.40 -19.42 -0.65
CA THR A 210 27.18 -20.19 -0.37
C THR A 210 26.02 -19.66 -1.22
N VAL A 211 25.20 -20.55 -1.73
CA VAL A 211 24.01 -20.22 -2.53
C VAL A 211 22.78 -20.83 -1.89
N ARG A 212 21.72 -20.02 -1.82
CA ARG A 212 20.37 -20.42 -1.39
C ARG A 212 19.36 -20.05 -2.46
N GLY A 213 18.38 -20.90 -2.68
CA GLY A 213 17.30 -20.58 -3.60
C GLY A 213 15.96 -21.15 -3.16
N VAL A 214 14.89 -20.50 -3.58
CA VAL A 214 13.52 -20.95 -3.43
C VAL A 214 12.80 -20.78 -4.75
N VAL A 215 11.91 -21.74 -5.07
CA VAL A 215 10.91 -21.64 -6.13
C VAL A 215 9.56 -22.03 -5.54
N TYR A 216 8.50 -21.38 -6.00
CA TYR A 216 7.15 -21.61 -5.51
C TYR A 216 6.11 -21.46 -6.62
N HIS A 217 4.98 -22.13 -6.42
CA HIS A 217 3.77 -21.98 -7.19
C HIS A 217 2.60 -22.23 -6.24
N ASP A 218 1.67 -21.29 -6.17
CA ASP A 218 0.50 -21.32 -5.32
C ASP A 218 -0.72 -20.95 -6.15
N ASP A 219 -1.65 -21.88 -6.27
CA ASP A 219 -2.90 -21.76 -7.01
C ASP A 219 -4.03 -21.73 -5.98
N GLN A 220 -4.62 -20.57 -5.77
CA GLN A 220 -5.66 -20.31 -4.78
C GLN A 220 -7.01 -20.24 -5.48
N GLY A 221 -7.88 -21.19 -5.17
CA GLY A 221 -9.22 -21.28 -5.74
C GLY A 221 -10.12 -20.13 -5.26
N GLY A 222 -10.96 -19.67 -6.18
CA GLY A 222 -11.93 -18.59 -5.95
C GLY A 222 -13.04 -18.98 -4.97
N TYR A 223 -13.81 -17.99 -4.55
CA TYR A 223 -14.92 -18.13 -3.60
C TYR A 223 -15.98 -17.02 -3.73
N VAL A 224 -15.85 -16.15 -4.72
CA VAL A 224 -16.85 -15.12 -5.06
C VAL A 224 -17.53 -15.52 -6.35
N ASP A 225 -18.85 -15.39 -6.40
CA ASP A 225 -19.66 -15.71 -7.57
C ASP A 225 -20.01 -14.46 -8.34
N ASN A 226 -19.72 -14.42 -9.65
CA ASN A 226 -20.29 -13.41 -10.54
C ASN A 226 -21.68 -13.88 -10.97
N VAL A 227 -22.72 -13.38 -10.29
CA VAL A 227 -24.09 -13.80 -10.56
C VAL A 227 -24.74 -12.96 -11.65
N ARG A 228 -25.77 -13.54 -12.30
CA ARG A 228 -26.48 -12.85 -13.37
C ARG A 228 -27.12 -11.55 -12.93
N GLY A 229 -26.92 -10.49 -13.70
CA GLY A 229 -27.53 -9.19 -13.50
C GLY A 229 -27.75 -8.41 -14.79
N THR A 230 -28.56 -7.38 -14.68
CA THR A 230 -28.76 -6.35 -15.72
C THR A 230 -28.83 -4.98 -15.08
N GLN A 231 -28.28 -3.97 -15.73
CA GLN A 231 -28.44 -2.57 -15.32
C GLN A 231 -28.44 -1.63 -16.53
N ASN A 232 -29.03 -0.44 -16.39
CA ASN A 232 -29.06 0.54 -17.43
C ASN A 232 -28.98 1.98 -16.89
N LEU A 233 -28.80 2.93 -17.81
CA LEU A 233 -28.55 4.33 -17.46
C LEU A 233 -29.72 5.07 -16.81
N ARG A 234 -30.91 4.49 -16.70
CA ARG A 234 -32.02 5.13 -15.99
C ARG A 234 -31.67 5.41 -14.52
N GLU A 235 -30.85 4.55 -13.91
CA GLU A 235 -30.36 4.68 -12.52
C GLU A 235 -29.10 5.55 -12.39
N SER A 236 -28.55 6.01 -13.48
CA SER A 236 -27.29 6.78 -13.49
C SER A 236 -27.37 8.08 -12.72
N GLY A 237 -26.23 8.59 -12.31
CA GLY A 237 -26.07 9.89 -11.67
C GLY A 237 -26.71 11.07 -12.42
N ARG A 238 -27.02 10.91 -13.71
CA ARG A 238 -27.66 11.93 -14.54
C ARG A 238 -29.17 11.93 -14.43
N PHE A 239 -29.84 10.77 -14.48
CA PHE A 239 -31.28 10.64 -14.64
C PHE A 239 -32.00 10.35 -13.33
N ARG A 240 -31.33 9.82 -12.32
CA ARG A 240 -31.95 9.48 -11.03
C ARG A 240 -32.49 10.70 -10.29
N THR A 241 -33.54 10.49 -9.51
CA THR A 241 -34.04 11.48 -8.55
C THR A 241 -33.16 11.56 -7.30
N ALA A 242 -33.32 12.60 -6.47
CA ALA A 242 -32.71 12.62 -5.16
C ALA A 242 -33.16 11.41 -4.32
N ASP A 243 -32.29 10.95 -3.45
CA ASP A 243 -32.55 9.83 -2.53
C ASP A 243 -32.99 8.53 -3.22
N THR A 244 -32.61 8.34 -4.49
CA THR A 244 -32.84 7.07 -5.19
C THR A 244 -32.14 5.94 -4.45
N VAL A 245 -32.89 4.88 -4.22
CA VAL A 245 -32.40 3.61 -3.68
C VAL A 245 -32.33 2.63 -4.83
N ARG A 246 -31.20 1.96 -5.01
CA ARG A 246 -31.02 0.90 -6.01
C ARG A 246 -31.97 -0.27 -5.72
N LEU A 247 -32.16 -1.14 -6.68
CA LEU A 247 -32.96 -2.37 -6.49
C LEU A 247 -32.42 -3.24 -5.36
N ASN A 248 -31.12 -3.17 -5.13
CA ASN A 248 -30.42 -3.83 -4.04
C ASN A 248 -30.55 -3.14 -2.66
N GLY A 249 -31.34 -2.09 -2.54
CA GLY A 249 -31.61 -1.39 -1.28
C GLY A 249 -30.56 -0.36 -0.86
N LEU A 250 -29.45 -0.21 -1.61
CA LEU A 250 -28.41 0.78 -1.32
C LEU A 250 -28.79 2.16 -1.86
N ALA A 251 -28.57 3.20 -1.06
CA ALA A 251 -28.75 4.57 -1.47
C ALA A 251 -27.65 5.01 -2.45
N VAL A 252 -28.05 5.61 -3.58
CA VAL A 252 -27.13 6.08 -4.64
C VAL A 252 -26.83 7.57 -4.49
N GLY A 253 -26.75 8.07 -3.27
CA GLY A 253 -26.49 9.47 -2.95
C GLY A 253 -27.74 10.33 -2.88
N SER A 254 -27.61 11.45 -2.17
CA SER A 254 -28.72 12.37 -1.87
C SER A 254 -29.00 13.38 -2.98
N ARG A 255 -28.09 13.53 -3.97
CA ARG A 255 -28.18 14.55 -5.02
C ARG A 255 -28.97 14.04 -6.22
N ALA A 256 -29.98 14.81 -6.61
CA ALA A 256 -30.68 14.59 -7.88
C ALA A 256 -29.74 14.83 -9.08
N GLY A 257 -29.86 14.00 -10.11
CA GLY A 257 -29.17 14.18 -11.36
C GLY A 257 -29.65 15.41 -12.16
N LYS A 258 -28.85 15.85 -13.11
CA LYS A 258 -29.15 17.04 -13.95
C LYS A 258 -30.48 16.91 -14.70
N GLN A 259 -30.91 15.71 -15.04
CA GLN A 259 -32.14 15.40 -15.78
C GLN A 259 -33.13 14.57 -14.94
N ALA A 260 -33.03 14.62 -13.61
CA ALA A 260 -33.90 13.85 -12.69
C ALA A 260 -35.40 14.10 -12.89
N ASN A 261 -35.79 15.31 -13.31
CA ASN A 261 -37.20 15.70 -13.51
C ASN A 261 -37.61 15.72 -14.99
N SER A 262 -36.80 15.19 -15.89
CA SER A 262 -37.10 15.13 -17.32
C SER A 262 -38.16 14.04 -17.59
N ASP A 263 -39.02 14.28 -18.56
CA ASP A 263 -39.90 13.22 -19.10
C ASP A 263 -39.05 12.28 -19.98
N LEU A 264 -38.73 11.12 -19.46
CA LEU A 264 -37.94 10.10 -20.13
C LEU A 264 -38.78 9.07 -20.92
N SER A 265 -40.06 9.32 -21.15
CA SER A 265 -40.94 8.39 -21.87
C SER A 265 -40.53 8.17 -23.34
N GLY A 266 -39.84 9.13 -23.91
CA GLY A 266 -39.26 9.03 -25.27
C GLY A 266 -37.88 8.40 -25.35
N VAL A 267 -37.32 7.96 -24.22
CA VAL A 267 -35.97 7.38 -24.17
C VAL A 267 -36.02 5.87 -24.06
N THR A 268 -35.30 5.19 -24.97
CA THR A 268 -35.06 3.74 -24.87
C THR A 268 -33.73 3.53 -24.13
N PHE A 269 -33.76 2.80 -23.01
CA PHE A 269 -32.57 2.41 -22.27
C PHE A 269 -32.25 0.95 -22.59
N LEU A 270 -31.05 0.71 -23.11
CA LEU A 270 -30.53 -0.64 -23.34
C LEU A 270 -29.74 -1.09 -22.11
N ASP A 271 -29.92 -2.36 -21.74
CA ASP A 271 -29.28 -2.94 -20.58
C ASP A 271 -27.82 -3.35 -20.89
N ALA A 272 -26.94 -3.25 -19.90
CA ALA A 272 -25.80 -4.12 -19.77
C ALA A 272 -26.29 -5.47 -19.20
N ASP A 273 -25.87 -6.57 -19.78
CA ASP A 273 -26.23 -7.94 -19.40
C ASP A 273 -24.95 -8.76 -19.28
N ASN A 274 -24.66 -9.28 -18.09
CA ASN A 274 -23.45 -10.04 -17.82
C ASN A 274 -23.58 -11.55 -18.07
N SER A 275 -24.65 -11.99 -18.72
CA SER A 275 -24.91 -13.44 -18.90
C SER A 275 -23.80 -14.23 -19.60
N ALA A 276 -22.87 -13.55 -20.26
CA ALA A 276 -21.73 -14.16 -20.94
C ALA A 276 -20.54 -14.46 -20.00
N ILE A 277 -20.48 -13.80 -18.85
CA ILE A 277 -19.37 -13.88 -17.88
C ILE A 277 -19.86 -14.27 -16.48
N VAL A 278 -21.06 -14.85 -16.37
CA VAL A 278 -21.56 -15.44 -15.11
C VAL A 278 -20.72 -16.69 -14.78
N GLU A 279 -20.14 -16.71 -13.59
CA GLU A 279 -19.24 -17.76 -13.17
C GLU A 279 -19.29 -17.95 -11.66
N GLU A 280 -19.23 -19.22 -11.19
CA GLU A 280 -19.07 -19.55 -9.78
C GLU A 280 -17.59 -19.51 -9.43
N ASN A 281 -17.22 -18.95 -8.26
CA ASN A 281 -15.87 -18.87 -7.74
C ASN A 281 -14.87 -18.16 -8.70
N PHE A 282 -15.30 -17.07 -9.34
CA PHE A 282 -14.54 -16.41 -10.44
C PHE A 282 -13.29 -15.64 -10.02
N ASN A 283 -12.96 -15.61 -8.70
CA ASN A 283 -11.86 -14.83 -8.15
C ASN A 283 -10.68 -15.70 -7.73
N ASP A 284 -10.17 -16.50 -8.63
CA ASP A 284 -8.95 -17.26 -8.36
C ASP A 284 -7.67 -16.42 -8.52
N VAL A 285 -6.58 -16.89 -7.92
CA VAL A 285 -5.28 -16.24 -8.04
C VAL A 285 -4.14 -17.22 -8.03
N THR A 286 -3.18 -17.01 -8.91
CA THR A 286 -1.94 -17.78 -8.97
C THR A 286 -0.73 -16.92 -8.64
N TYR A 287 0.08 -17.36 -7.68
CA TYR A 287 1.41 -16.83 -7.40
C TYR A 287 2.47 -17.79 -7.90
N SER A 288 3.39 -17.32 -8.73
CA SER A 288 4.52 -18.11 -9.22
C SER A 288 5.81 -17.32 -9.10
N GLY A 289 6.88 -17.95 -8.66
CA GLY A 289 8.12 -17.20 -8.57
C GLY A 289 9.28 -17.97 -7.93
N GLY A 290 10.30 -17.20 -7.60
CA GLY A 290 11.47 -17.71 -6.92
C GLY A 290 12.49 -16.65 -6.61
N ARG A 291 13.41 -17.00 -5.74
CA ARG A 291 14.55 -16.18 -5.37
C ARG A 291 15.82 -17.00 -5.35
N ILE A 292 16.91 -16.42 -5.85
CA ILE A 292 18.25 -16.96 -5.70
C ILE A 292 19.14 -15.95 -5.02
N THR A 293 19.89 -16.37 -4.00
CA THR A 293 20.82 -15.53 -3.24
C THR A 293 22.17 -16.21 -3.20
N GLY A 294 23.22 -15.49 -3.57
CA GLY A 294 24.61 -15.89 -3.39
C GLY A 294 25.30 -14.98 -2.37
N THR A 295 25.97 -15.56 -1.39
CA THR A 295 26.81 -14.82 -0.43
C THR A 295 28.25 -15.28 -0.56
N PHE A 296 29.14 -14.31 -0.80
CA PHE A 296 30.58 -14.49 -0.87
C PHE A 296 31.24 -13.84 0.35
N GLU A 297 31.87 -14.66 1.17
CA GLU A 297 32.58 -14.21 2.37
C GLU A 297 34.09 -14.29 2.15
N MET A 298 34.77 -13.17 2.39
CA MET A 298 36.24 -13.06 2.25
C MET A 298 36.93 -13.40 3.58
N GLU A 299 38.17 -13.88 3.53
CA GLU A 299 39.00 -14.11 4.71
C GLU A 299 39.19 -12.85 5.57
N SER A 300 39.05 -11.66 4.98
CA SER A 300 39.08 -10.38 5.66
C SER A 300 37.83 -10.05 6.49
N GLY A 301 36.80 -10.90 6.44
CA GLY A 301 35.49 -10.70 7.11
C GLY A 301 34.54 -9.81 6.33
N TRP A 302 34.85 -9.38 5.12
CA TRP A 302 33.95 -8.72 4.22
C TRP A 302 33.00 -9.74 3.57
N LYS A 303 31.71 -9.40 3.50
CA LYS A 303 30.70 -10.19 2.81
C LYS A 303 30.10 -9.40 1.66
N PHE A 304 29.86 -10.09 0.56
CA PHE A 304 29.09 -9.60 -0.58
C PHE A 304 27.94 -10.56 -0.83
N SER A 305 26.74 -10.04 -0.76
CA SER A 305 25.50 -10.80 -1.07
C SER A 305 24.84 -10.19 -2.31
N LEU A 306 24.38 -11.06 -3.21
CA LEU A 306 23.58 -10.70 -4.38
C LEU A 306 22.36 -11.59 -4.42
N ALA A 307 21.19 -10.99 -4.54
CA ALA A 307 19.93 -11.70 -4.68
C ALA A 307 19.17 -11.24 -5.92
N HIS A 308 18.45 -12.15 -6.54
CA HIS A 308 17.46 -11.85 -7.57
C HIS A 308 16.17 -12.58 -7.24
N THR A 309 15.07 -11.80 -7.18
CA THR A 309 13.71 -12.29 -6.95
C THR A 309 12.89 -12.04 -8.22
N TYR A 310 12.14 -13.05 -8.62
CA TYR A 310 11.11 -12.99 -9.65
C TYR A 310 9.79 -13.44 -9.04
N GLN A 311 8.72 -12.71 -9.32
CA GLN A 311 7.35 -13.09 -8.95
C GLN A 311 6.40 -12.72 -10.07
N LYS A 312 5.43 -13.59 -10.30
CA LYS A 312 4.25 -13.32 -11.13
C LYS A 312 3.01 -13.57 -10.30
N ILE A 313 2.03 -12.65 -10.40
CA ILE A 313 0.66 -12.79 -9.87
C ILE A 313 -0.27 -12.76 -11.07
N GLU A 314 -1.15 -13.75 -11.19
CA GLU A 314 -2.26 -13.78 -12.13
C GLU A 314 -3.52 -13.91 -11.28
N ALA A 315 -4.43 -12.93 -11.37
CA ALA A 315 -5.66 -12.92 -10.59
C ALA A 315 -6.84 -12.57 -11.48
N ASP A 316 -7.90 -13.38 -11.38
CA ASP A 316 -9.16 -13.16 -12.04
C ASP A 316 -10.19 -12.61 -11.04
N GLY A 317 -11.22 -11.94 -11.55
CA GLY A 317 -12.33 -11.45 -10.77
C GLY A 317 -11.98 -10.39 -9.73
N VAL A 318 -12.81 -10.32 -8.69
CA VAL A 318 -12.67 -9.37 -7.58
C VAL A 318 -12.81 -10.07 -6.23
N PHE A 319 -12.12 -9.53 -5.20
CA PHE A 319 -12.07 -10.10 -3.85
C PHE A 319 -13.00 -9.34 -2.87
N PHE A 320 -14.10 -8.83 -3.38
CA PHE A 320 -15.17 -8.19 -2.62
C PHE A 320 -16.52 -8.59 -3.19
N SER A 321 -17.59 -8.49 -2.39
CA SER A 321 -18.95 -8.88 -2.75
C SER A 321 -19.94 -7.71 -2.57
N ASP A 322 -21.10 -7.79 -3.20
CA ASP A 322 -22.18 -6.83 -3.01
C ASP A 322 -23.04 -7.24 -1.79
N PRO A 323 -23.06 -6.45 -0.70
CA PRO A 323 -23.77 -6.81 0.52
C PRO A 323 -25.31 -6.84 0.38
N SER A 324 -25.83 -6.53 -0.79
CA SER A 324 -27.25 -6.59 -1.11
C SER A 324 -27.68 -7.86 -1.86
N LEU A 325 -26.71 -8.66 -2.29
CA LEU A 325 -26.88 -10.00 -2.85
C LEU A 325 -26.69 -11.05 -1.75
N ASP A 326 -26.66 -12.32 -2.10
CA ASP A 326 -26.32 -13.38 -1.16
C ASP A 326 -24.82 -13.31 -0.79
N ASP A 327 -24.39 -14.08 0.23
CA ASP A 327 -23.00 -14.06 0.71
C ASP A 327 -22.04 -14.42 -0.44
N TYR A 328 -20.99 -13.59 -0.61
CA TYR A 328 -19.95 -13.73 -1.64
C TYR A 328 -20.42 -13.61 -3.10
N GLU A 329 -21.57 -12.98 -3.36
CA GLU A 329 -22.06 -12.69 -4.70
C GLU A 329 -21.76 -11.26 -5.14
N ILE A 330 -21.56 -11.07 -6.45
CA ILE A 330 -21.40 -9.79 -7.12
C ILE A 330 -21.97 -9.84 -8.54
N GLN A 331 -22.20 -8.67 -9.15
CA GLN A 331 -22.58 -8.52 -10.54
C GLN A 331 -21.54 -7.67 -11.27
N ARG A 332 -20.68 -8.32 -12.05
CA ARG A 332 -19.70 -7.68 -12.92
C ARG A 332 -20.16 -7.83 -14.37
N TYR A 333 -19.99 -6.79 -15.16
CA TYR A 333 -20.50 -6.70 -16.54
C TYR A 333 -19.40 -6.76 -17.60
N GLU A 334 -18.16 -6.57 -17.19
CA GLU A 334 -16.94 -6.75 -17.95
C GLU A 334 -16.00 -7.62 -17.12
N GLU A 335 -14.99 -8.21 -17.73
CA GLU A 335 -14.00 -9.03 -17.04
C GLU A 335 -13.14 -8.17 -16.10
N ASP A 336 -12.72 -8.77 -14.99
CA ASP A 336 -11.73 -8.21 -14.07
C ASP A 336 -10.53 -9.16 -14.07
N GLU A 337 -9.36 -8.66 -14.47
CA GLU A 337 -8.12 -9.43 -14.58
C GLU A 337 -6.93 -8.61 -14.08
N LEU A 338 -5.94 -9.25 -13.48
CA LEU A 338 -4.66 -8.66 -13.13
C LEU A 338 -3.52 -9.62 -13.44
N ASP A 339 -2.56 -9.16 -14.23
CA ASP A 339 -1.28 -9.83 -14.47
C ASP A 339 -0.17 -8.90 -13.97
N GLU A 340 0.57 -9.35 -12.96
CA GLU A 340 1.65 -8.57 -12.37
C GLU A 340 2.96 -9.35 -12.40
N THR A 341 4.01 -8.73 -12.89
CA THR A 341 5.36 -9.27 -12.89
C THR A 341 6.29 -8.36 -12.09
N LEU A 342 7.08 -8.96 -11.19
CA LEU A 342 8.07 -8.29 -10.37
C LEU A 342 9.46 -8.90 -10.58
N HIS A 343 10.44 -8.07 -10.87
CA HIS A 343 11.86 -8.38 -10.78
C HIS A 343 12.54 -7.48 -9.74
N ASN A 344 13.23 -8.07 -8.78
CA ASN A 344 14.05 -7.32 -7.83
C ASN A 344 15.46 -7.91 -7.78
N THR A 345 16.44 -7.11 -8.15
CA THR A 345 17.86 -7.47 -7.99
C THR A 345 18.46 -6.59 -6.92
N ASN A 346 18.94 -7.19 -5.84
CA ASN A 346 19.53 -6.43 -4.75
C ASN A 346 20.90 -6.99 -4.36
N TRP A 347 21.73 -6.10 -3.80
CA TRP A 347 23.05 -6.45 -3.34
C TRP A 347 23.38 -5.75 -2.02
N THR A 348 24.17 -6.43 -1.19
CA THR A 348 24.70 -5.90 0.06
C THR A 348 26.18 -6.19 0.18
N ILE A 349 26.95 -5.16 0.52
CA ILE A 349 28.38 -5.28 0.86
C ILE A 349 28.50 -4.86 2.32
N GLU A 350 28.94 -5.77 3.17
CA GLU A 350 29.11 -5.52 4.60
C GLU A 350 30.51 -5.90 5.07
N GLY A 351 31.00 -5.15 6.01
CA GLY A 351 32.33 -5.40 6.58
C GLY A 351 32.71 -4.36 7.62
N ARG A 352 33.96 -4.35 7.99
CA ARG A 352 34.48 -3.46 9.04
C ARG A 352 35.69 -2.66 8.62
N ILE A 353 35.66 -1.35 8.87
CA ILE A 353 36.77 -0.44 8.64
C ILE A 353 37.14 0.22 9.97
N GLY A 354 38.30 -0.18 10.53
CA GLY A 354 38.70 0.27 11.85
C GLY A 354 37.73 -0.16 12.93
N GLY A 355 37.10 0.80 13.60
CA GLY A 355 36.08 0.56 14.64
C GLY A 355 34.62 0.74 14.15
N LEU A 356 34.40 0.80 12.85
CA LEU A 356 33.07 1.03 12.25
C LEU A 356 32.65 -0.19 11.43
N ASP A 357 31.45 -0.67 11.67
CA ASP A 357 30.75 -1.54 10.74
C ASP A 357 30.26 -0.69 9.56
N VAL A 358 30.42 -1.19 8.36
CA VAL A 358 30.07 -0.52 7.11
C VAL A 358 29.14 -1.44 6.32
N ILE A 359 27.99 -0.90 5.92
CA ILE A 359 27.04 -1.60 5.06
C ILE A 359 26.71 -0.67 3.89
N TYR A 360 26.91 -1.18 2.68
CA TYR A 360 26.38 -0.58 1.46
C TYR A 360 25.36 -1.54 0.87
N THR A 361 24.17 -1.06 0.64
CA THR A 361 23.10 -1.85 0.02
C THR A 361 22.49 -1.08 -1.13
N GLY A 362 22.08 -1.79 -2.17
CA GLY A 362 21.41 -1.22 -3.32
C GLY A 362 20.48 -2.22 -3.96
N ALA A 363 19.51 -1.71 -4.71
CA ALA A 363 18.58 -2.52 -5.50
C ALA A 363 18.14 -1.82 -6.77
N TYR A 364 17.75 -2.66 -7.72
CA TYR A 364 16.94 -2.28 -8.86
C TYR A 364 15.71 -3.16 -8.90
N THR A 365 14.55 -2.52 -8.90
CA THR A 365 13.24 -3.17 -8.94
C THR A 365 12.52 -2.73 -10.20
N ASP A 366 11.97 -3.68 -10.92
CA ASP A 366 11.14 -3.51 -12.11
C ASP A 366 9.81 -4.23 -11.85
N ARG A 367 8.69 -3.53 -12.02
CA ARG A 367 7.33 -4.06 -11.85
C ARG A 367 6.47 -3.62 -13.03
N GLU A 368 5.83 -4.59 -13.65
CA GLU A 368 4.80 -4.37 -14.66
C GLU A 368 3.46 -4.92 -14.16
N THR A 369 2.40 -4.15 -14.30
CA THR A 369 1.04 -4.56 -13.97
C THR A 369 0.15 -4.26 -15.16
N ASP A 370 -0.45 -5.30 -15.73
CA ASP A 370 -1.49 -5.23 -16.76
C ASP A 370 -2.82 -5.63 -16.12
N GLN A 371 -3.83 -4.78 -16.24
CA GLN A 371 -5.08 -4.97 -15.52
C GLN A 371 -6.28 -4.53 -16.36
N ILE A 372 -7.30 -5.39 -16.38
CA ILE A 372 -8.65 -5.03 -16.85
C ILE A 372 -9.55 -4.93 -15.62
N VAL A 373 -10.34 -3.87 -15.52
CA VAL A 373 -11.26 -3.62 -14.41
C VAL A 373 -12.62 -3.23 -14.95
N ASP A 374 -13.65 -3.98 -14.59
CA ASP A 374 -15.03 -3.52 -14.80
C ASP A 374 -15.29 -2.22 -14.02
N TYR A 375 -15.67 -1.19 -14.72
CA TYR A 375 -15.92 0.14 -14.17
C TYR A 375 -17.38 0.60 -14.41
N THR A 376 -18.27 -0.33 -14.74
CA THR A 376 -19.67 -0.08 -15.12
C THR A 376 -20.43 0.66 -14.04
N ASP A 377 -20.16 0.38 -12.75
CA ASP A 377 -20.79 1.05 -11.62
C ASP A 377 -20.45 2.55 -11.48
N TYR A 378 -19.44 3.04 -12.24
CA TYR A 378 -19.18 4.47 -12.34
C TYR A 378 -20.39 5.28 -12.80
N MET A 379 -21.36 4.66 -13.50
CA MET A 379 -22.60 5.30 -13.90
C MET A 379 -23.40 5.86 -12.71
N PHE A 380 -23.23 5.31 -11.49
CA PHE A 380 -23.94 5.77 -10.30
C PHE A 380 -23.37 7.07 -9.72
N VAL A 381 -22.09 7.37 -9.96
CA VAL A 381 -21.42 8.58 -9.46
C VAL A 381 -21.10 9.57 -10.58
N GLY A 382 -20.72 9.08 -11.77
CA GLY A 382 -20.37 9.88 -12.93
C GLY A 382 -21.56 10.33 -13.74
N ASP A 383 -22.05 11.56 -13.57
CA ASP A 383 -23.19 12.07 -14.36
C ASP A 383 -22.85 12.37 -15.83
N TYR A 384 -21.60 12.15 -16.24
CA TYR A 384 -21.10 12.33 -17.61
C TYR A 384 -21.18 11.08 -18.50
N LEU A 385 -21.24 9.88 -17.92
CA LEU A 385 -21.29 8.65 -18.71
C LEU A 385 -22.38 8.65 -19.78
N PRO A 386 -23.62 9.12 -19.52
CA PRO A 386 -24.64 9.20 -20.54
C PRO A 386 -24.28 10.08 -21.76
N TYR A 387 -23.36 11.03 -21.66
CA TYR A 387 -22.93 11.82 -22.81
C TYR A 387 -22.20 11.00 -23.87
N TYR A 388 -21.58 9.91 -23.48
CA TYR A 388 -20.78 9.08 -24.37
C TYR A 388 -21.56 7.94 -25.01
N VAL A 389 -22.61 7.46 -24.33
CA VAL A 389 -23.35 6.25 -24.74
C VAL A 389 -24.83 6.51 -25.04
N CYS A 390 -25.36 7.70 -24.74
CA CYS A 390 -26.70 8.12 -25.16
C CYS A 390 -26.65 9.03 -26.37
N ASP A 391 -27.73 9.01 -27.17
CA ASP A 391 -27.92 9.98 -28.22
C ASP A 391 -27.90 11.42 -27.69
N GLY A 392 -27.36 12.35 -28.46
CA GLY A 392 -27.30 13.77 -28.10
C GLY A 392 -28.67 14.40 -27.89
N SER A 393 -29.74 13.87 -28.51
CA SER A 393 -31.13 14.26 -28.31
C SER A 393 -31.66 13.87 -26.91
N VAL A 394 -31.02 12.93 -26.22
CA VAL A 394 -31.32 12.57 -24.84
C VAL A 394 -30.55 13.46 -23.84
N THR A 395 -29.28 13.69 -24.09
CA THR A 395 -28.41 14.41 -23.16
C THR A 395 -28.40 15.92 -23.32
N TYR A 396 -28.70 16.41 -24.53
CA TYR A 396 -28.86 17.83 -24.89
C TYR A 396 -30.21 18.07 -25.61
N PRO A 397 -31.34 17.75 -24.96
CA PRO A 397 -32.63 17.82 -25.63
C PRO A 397 -33.03 19.27 -25.91
N SER A 398 -33.61 19.53 -27.10
CA SER A 398 -34.28 20.79 -27.41
C SER A 398 -35.73 20.85 -26.87
N GLY A 399 -36.23 19.78 -26.31
CA GLY A 399 -37.53 19.56 -25.72
C GLY A 399 -37.53 18.42 -24.72
N ALA A 400 -38.51 17.52 -24.72
CA ALA A 400 -38.43 16.28 -23.94
C ALA A 400 -37.31 15.37 -24.52
N PRO A 401 -36.47 14.76 -23.68
CA PRO A 401 -35.49 13.78 -24.12
C PRO A 401 -36.11 12.65 -24.95
N ALA A 402 -35.51 12.35 -26.10
CA ALA A 402 -35.97 11.24 -26.94
C ALA A 402 -34.79 10.65 -27.71
N GLY A 403 -34.69 9.33 -27.80
CA GLY A 403 -33.62 8.61 -28.44
C GLY A 403 -33.20 7.38 -27.68
N THR A 404 -31.97 6.91 -27.91
CA THR A 404 -31.44 5.69 -27.28
C THR A 404 -30.31 6.04 -26.32
N CYS A 405 -30.33 5.44 -25.14
CA CYS A 405 -29.17 5.25 -24.27
C CYS A 405 -28.72 3.80 -24.41
N ASN A 406 -27.52 3.60 -24.93
CA ASN A 406 -26.94 2.27 -25.10
C ASN A 406 -26.48 1.69 -23.76
N SER A 407 -25.98 0.44 -23.78
CA SER A 407 -25.45 -0.25 -22.61
C SER A 407 -24.42 0.61 -21.86
N PRO A 408 -24.51 0.69 -20.54
CA PRO A 408 -23.55 1.42 -19.71
C PRO A 408 -22.24 0.66 -19.45
N ALA A 409 -22.08 -0.55 -19.99
CA ALA A 409 -20.88 -1.35 -19.78
C ALA A 409 -19.62 -0.53 -20.08
N LEU A 410 -18.68 -0.56 -19.16
CA LEU A 410 -17.45 0.23 -19.16
C LEU A 410 -16.34 -0.55 -18.44
N TYR A 411 -15.17 -0.61 -19.01
CA TYR A 411 -13.99 -1.16 -18.36
C TYR A 411 -12.80 -0.20 -18.50
N VAL A 412 -11.79 -0.43 -17.66
CA VAL A 412 -10.49 0.23 -17.74
C VAL A 412 -9.45 -0.81 -18.08
N ASP A 413 -8.73 -0.56 -19.16
CA ASP A 413 -7.49 -1.26 -19.54
C ASP A 413 -6.33 -0.41 -19.02
N SER A 414 -5.53 -0.98 -18.09
CA SER A 414 -4.52 -0.26 -17.31
C SER A 414 -3.18 -0.98 -17.36
N LEU A 415 -2.21 -0.36 -18.00
CA LEU A 415 -0.82 -0.78 -17.98
C LEU A 415 -0.01 0.17 -17.10
N THR A 416 0.67 -0.38 -16.09
CA THR A 416 1.57 0.37 -15.20
C THR A 416 2.95 -0.28 -15.18
N GLU A 417 3.98 0.48 -15.48
CA GLU A 417 5.39 0.07 -15.38
C GLU A 417 6.08 0.91 -14.30
N THR A 418 6.77 0.28 -13.37
CA THR A 418 7.48 0.97 -12.28
C THR A 418 8.92 0.49 -12.20
N GLU A 419 9.87 1.40 -12.30
CA GLU A 419 11.29 1.15 -12.09
C GLU A 419 11.76 1.90 -10.84
N ILE A 420 12.46 1.21 -9.93
CA ILE A 420 12.99 1.82 -8.70
C ILE A 420 14.45 1.46 -8.55
N SER A 421 15.29 2.47 -8.38
CA SER A 421 16.70 2.33 -8.04
C SER A 421 16.95 2.89 -6.64
N THR A 422 17.57 2.11 -5.75
CA THR A 422 17.85 2.53 -4.36
C THR A 422 19.29 2.27 -3.95
N HIS A 423 19.84 3.17 -3.13
CA HIS A 423 21.20 3.08 -2.59
C HIS A 423 21.22 3.58 -1.15
N GLU A 424 21.76 2.79 -0.23
CA GLU A 424 22.04 3.20 1.16
C GLU A 424 23.47 2.86 1.56
N LEU A 425 24.19 3.83 2.07
CA LEU A 425 25.52 3.63 2.69
C LEU A 425 25.40 3.96 4.17
N ARG A 426 25.67 2.98 5.03
CA ARG A 426 25.49 3.07 6.48
C ARG A 426 26.77 2.71 7.23
N PHE A 427 27.00 3.44 8.31
CA PHE A 427 28.09 3.21 9.26
C PHE A 427 27.54 3.03 10.66
N ALA A 428 28.09 2.10 11.43
CA ALA A 428 27.73 1.88 12.81
C ALA A 428 28.96 1.68 13.69
N THR A 429 28.94 2.25 14.90
CA THR A 429 29.95 1.98 15.93
C THR A 429 29.54 0.76 16.75
N ASP A 430 30.45 0.17 17.53
CA ASP A 430 30.13 -0.92 18.45
C ASP A 430 28.99 -0.49 19.41
N ALA A 431 27.98 -1.36 19.56
CA ALA A 431 26.76 -1.07 20.35
C ALA A 431 27.00 -1.04 21.86
N ASP A 432 28.01 -1.75 22.35
CA ASP A 432 28.38 -1.88 23.75
C ASP A 432 29.12 -0.65 24.35
N LYS A 433 29.45 0.32 23.50
CA LYS A 433 30.11 1.56 23.95
C LYS A 433 29.14 2.46 24.70
N ARG A 434 29.68 3.29 25.61
CA ARG A 434 28.93 4.34 26.29
C ARG A 434 28.21 5.29 25.30
N VAL A 435 28.83 5.56 24.16
CA VAL A 435 28.23 6.29 23.04
C VAL A 435 28.33 5.39 21.83
N SER A 436 27.21 5.00 21.29
CA SER A 436 27.13 4.29 20.02
C SER A 436 26.30 5.10 19.02
N ALA A 437 26.61 4.94 17.74
CA ALA A 437 25.95 5.69 16.68
C ALA A 437 25.73 4.82 15.44
N THR A 438 24.65 5.07 14.73
CA THR A 438 24.40 4.63 13.37
C THR A 438 24.14 5.87 12.52
N PHE A 439 24.74 5.99 11.36
CA PHE A 439 24.49 7.11 10.45
C PHE A 439 24.70 6.68 9.00
N GLY A 440 24.03 7.36 8.07
CA GLY A 440 24.07 6.95 6.67
C GLY A 440 23.56 7.99 5.69
N LEU A 441 23.71 7.62 4.42
CA LEU A 441 23.24 8.34 3.24
C LEU A 441 22.26 7.44 2.50
N PHE A 442 21.21 8.04 1.97
CA PHE A 442 20.19 7.36 1.20
C PHE A 442 19.90 8.11 -0.11
N TYR A 443 19.70 7.36 -1.17
CA TYR A 443 19.24 7.84 -2.47
C TYR A 443 18.24 6.85 -3.07
N SER A 444 17.16 7.37 -3.64
CA SER A 444 16.19 6.60 -4.40
C SER A 444 15.70 7.41 -5.59
N ASP A 445 15.52 6.72 -6.71
CA ASP A 445 14.93 7.23 -7.94
C ASP A 445 13.86 6.25 -8.41
N LEU A 446 12.64 6.75 -8.60
CA LEU A 446 11.49 5.99 -9.05
C LEU A 446 10.94 6.62 -10.33
N GLU A 447 10.77 5.82 -11.37
CA GLU A 447 9.95 6.14 -12.53
C GLU A 447 8.71 5.25 -12.57
N LEU A 448 7.54 5.86 -12.76
CA LEU A 448 6.28 5.16 -12.90
C LEU A 448 5.58 5.67 -14.16
N ARG A 449 5.33 4.75 -15.09
CA ARG A 449 4.60 5.00 -16.33
C ARG A 449 3.22 4.37 -16.24
N GLU A 450 2.21 5.12 -16.64
CA GLU A 450 0.81 4.68 -16.60
C GLU A 450 0.14 4.99 -17.93
N LEU A 451 -0.45 3.94 -18.54
CA LEU A 451 -1.36 4.06 -19.68
C LEU A 451 -2.69 3.44 -19.27
N ASN A 452 -3.72 4.26 -19.05
CA ASN A 452 -5.05 3.79 -18.67
C ASN A 452 -6.07 4.24 -19.70
N ASP A 453 -6.75 3.28 -20.34
CA ASP A 453 -7.81 3.48 -21.28
C ASP A 453 -9.18 3.18 -20.67
N PHE A 454 -9.98 4.22 -20.46
CA PHE A 454 -11.38 4.09 -20.04
C PHE A 454 -12.24 3.85 -21.28
N THR A 455 -12.66 2.61 -21.47
CA THR A 455 -13.33 2.13 -22.68
C THR A 455 -14.83 1.97 -22.47
N TYR A 456 -15.61 2.63 -23.32
CA TYR A 456 -17.08 2.55 -23.37
C TYR A 456 -17.46 1.84 -24.68
N PRO A 457 -17.64 0.53 -24.69
CA PRO A 457 -17.83 -0.24 -25.93
C PRO A 457 -19.02 0.26 -26.77
N SER A 458 -20.07 0.73 -26.12
CA SER A 458 -21.28 1.20 -26.79
C SER A 458 -21.25 2.67 -27.25
N SER A 459 -20.13 3.38 -27.03
CA SER A 459 -20.01 4.80 -27.44
C SER A 459 -20.07 5.00 -28.96
N ALA A 460 -19.66 4.00 -29.73
CA ALA A 460 -19.72 4.04 -31.18
C ALA A 460 -21.14 4.03 -31.77
N GLN A 461 -22.13 3.54 -31.00
CA GLN A 461 -23.54 3.47 -31.41
C GLN A 461 -24.30 4.76 -31.10
N ALA A 462 -23.87 5.56 -30.13
CA ALA A 462 -24.53 6.80 -29.77
C ALA A 462 -24.48 7.83 -30.93
N ILE A 463 -25.57 8.51 -31.16
CA ILE A 463 -25.63 9.61 -32.16
C ILE A 463 -25.32 10.91 -31.40
N SER A 464 -24.19 11.52 -31.70
CA SER A 464 -23.78 12.79 -31.10
C SER A 464 -24.80 13.91 -31.36
N PHE A 465 -24.75 14.97 -30.58
CA PHE A 465 -25.62 16.12 -30.77
C PHE A 465 -25.44 16.79 -32.15
N ASN A 466 -24.37 16.50 -32.88
CA ASN A 466 -24.13 16.93 -34.27
C ASN A 466 -24.79 15.99 -35.30
N GLY A 467 -25.47 14.94 -34.89
CA GLY A 467 -26.15 13.98 -35.76
C GLY A 467 -25.22 12.95 -36.42
N THR A 468 -23.97 12.85 -35.96
CA THR A 468 -23.02 11.83 -36.40
C THR A 468 -22.96 10.66 -35.43
N PRO A 469 -22.83 9.41 -35.90
CA PRO A 469 -22.65 8.26 -35.02
C PRO A 469 -21.30 8.31 -34.28
N GLY A 470 -21.35 8.03 -33.00
CA GLY A 470 -20.18 7.92 -32.14
C GLY A 470 -19.46 9.24 -31.87
N PHE A 471 -18.40 9.13 -31.06
CA PHE A 471 -17.43 10.20 -30.90
C PHE A 471 -16.35 10.08 -31.99
N GLY A 472 -15.85 11.23 -32.50
CA GLY A 472 -14.75 11.23 -33.47
C GLY A 472 -13.47 10.63 -32.85
N PRO A 473 -12.45 10.39 -33.68
CA PRO A 473 -11.17 9.91 -33.22
C PRO A 473 -10.55 10.87 -32.20
N ASN A 474 -10.04 10.30 -31.10
CA ASN A 474 -9.33 11.03 -30.09
C ASN A 474 -7.83 10.75 -30.18
N PHE A 475 -7.04 11.69 -29.66
CA PHE A 475 -5.60 11.58 -29.61
C PHE A 475 -5.12 12.01 -28.22
N SER A 476 -4.08 11.37 -27.73
CA SER A 476 -3.39 11.86 -26.56
C SER A 476 -2.86 13.27 -26.77
N ALA A 477 -2.85 14.09 -25.73
CA ALA A 477 -2.16 15.37 -25.78
C ALA A 477 -0.66 15.14 -26.05
N GLN A 478 -0.03 16.06 -26.78
CA GLN A 478 1.41 15.99 -26.96
C GLN A 478 2.12 16.40 -25.66
N GLY A 479 3.00 15.54 -25.19
CA GLY A 479 3.87 15.76 -24.05
C GLY A 479 5.19 15.02 -24.21
N ALA A 480 6.19 15.34 -23.38
CA ALA A 480 7.53 14.83 -23.55
C ALA A 480 7.63 13.30 -23.34
N ASN A 481 6.75 12.72 -22.56
CA ASN A 481 6.80 11.30 -22.15
C ASN A 481 5.49 10.55 -22.40
N VAL A 482 4.76 10.95 -23.44
CA VAL A 482 3.56 10.23 -23.86
C VAL A 482 3.96 8.85 -24.37
N LYS A 483 3.38 7.79 -23.80
CA LYS A 483 3.67 6.39 -24.14
C LYS A 483 3.05 6.00 -25.47
N ASP A 484 1.81 6.43 -25.72
CA ASP A 484 1.08 6.16 -26.96
C ASP A 484 0.40 7.43 -27.50
N PRO A 485 1.14 8.27 -28.26
CA PRO A 485 0.62 9.53 -28.79
C PRO A 485 -0.32 9.36 -29.98
N GLY A 486 -0.66 8.14 -30.35
CA GLY A 486 -1.49 7.83 -31.50
C GLY A 486 -2.96 8.19 -31.34
N GLN A 487 -3.75 7.83 -32.35
CA GLN A 487 -5.20 7.83 -32.26
C GLN A 487 -5.63 6.75 -31.26
N TRP A 488 -6.53 7.12 -30.34
CA TRP A 488 -7.02 6.17 -29.35
C TRP A 488 -7.78 5.00 -29.98
N PRO A 489 -7.75 3.81 -29.38
CA PRO A 489 -8.59 2.69 -29.78
C PRO A 489 -10.09 3.04 -29.77
N ALA A 490 -10.87 2.30 -30.53
CA ALA A 490 -12.32 2.52 -30.60
C ALA A 490 -12.97 2.27 -29.24
N GLY A 491 -13.80 3.22 -28.79
CA GLY A 491 -14.47 3.14 -27.49
C GLY A 491 -13.72 3.84 -26.36
N VAL A 492 -12.44 4.11 -26.50
CA VAL A 492 -11.66 4.83 -25.49
C VAL A 492 -12.14 6.29 -25.42
N ILE A 493 -12.64 6.68 -24.25
CA ILE A 493 -13.25 7.98 -23.99
C ILE A 493 -12.36 8.87 -23.14
N PHE A 494 -11.56 8.27 -22.27
CA PHE A 494 -10.60 8.96 -21.44
C PHE A 494 -9.30 8.15 -21.40
N ARG A 495 -8.17 8.82 -21.44
CA ARG A 495 -6.83 8.21 -21.34
C ARG A 495 -5.96 8.98 -20.39
N ASN A 496 -5.30 8.26 -19.48
CA ASN A 496 -4.06 8.71 -18.86
C ASN A 496 -2.90 8.11 -19.65
N ASP A 497 -1.92 8.94 -19.99
CA ASP A 497 -0.65 8.53 -20.60
C ASP A 497 0.44 9.39 -19.95
N ILE A 498 0.93 8.94 -18.80
CA ILE A 498 1.64 9.77 -17.85
C ILE A 498 2.92 9.07 -17.38
N LEU A 499 3.97 9.87 -17.19
CA LEU A 499 5.18 9.53 -16.46
C LEU A 499 5.22 10.34 -15.17
N ARG A 500 5.41 9.66 -14.05
CA ARG A 500 5.76 10.22 -12.75
C ARG A 500 7.20 9.84 -12.41
N SER A 501 7.97 10.80 -11.88
CA SER A 501 9.31 10.57 -11.34
C SER A 501 9.38 11.09 -9.92
N ASP A 502 9.89 10.25 -8.99
CA ASP A 502 10.09 10.61 -7.57
C ASP A 502 11.57 10.43 -7.22
N GLU A 503 12.32 11.52 -7.06
CA GLU A 503 13.70 11.48 -6.57
C GLU A 503 13.75 11.76 -5.07
N GLN A 504 14.50 10.96 -4.32
CA GLN A 504 14.63 11.12 -2.87
C GLN A 504 16.09 11.04 -2.42
N LYS A 505 16.51 12.00 -1.58
CA LYS A 505 17.81 12.07 -0.94
C LYS A 505 17.65 12.16 0.58
N GLY A 506 18.54 11.51 1.32
CA GLY A 506 18.51 11.57 2.79
C GLY A 506 19.88 11.44 3.42
N VAL A 507 20.06 12.18 4.52
CA VAL A 507 21.18 12.02 5.44
C VAL A 507 20.61 11.77 6.81
N PHE A 508 20.96 10.65 7.43
CA PHE A 508 20.36 10.24 8.70
C PHE A 508 21.37 9.78 9.72
N GLY A 509 20.97 9.84 10.99
CA GLY A 509 21.76 9.28 12.06
C GLY A 509 20.98 9.17 13.36
N GLU A 510 21.40 8.18 14.17
CA GLU A 510 20.90 7.95 15.52
C GLU A 510 22.08 7.70 16.45
N VAL A 511 22.05 8.35 17.61
CA VAL A 511 23.08 8.23 18.65
C VAL A 511 22.45 7.73 19.94
N THR A 512 22.98 6.64 20.51
CA THR A 512 22.63 6.15 21.83
C THR A 512 23.70 6.57 22.83
N PHE A 513 23.27 7.21 23.91
CA PHE A 513 24.10 7.58 25.05
C PHE A 513 23.69 6.82 26.31
N ASN A 514 24.49 5.86 26.74
CA ASN A 514 24.31 5.13 27.98
C ASN A 514 24.72 6.02 29.17
N VAL A 515 23.73 6.63 29.82
CA VAL A 515 23.93 7.52 30.98
C VAL A 515 24.39 6.69 32.18
N SER A 516 23.78 5.51 32.37
CA SER A 516 24.14 4.49 33.34
C SER A 516 23.90 3.09 32.77
N ASP A 517 24.17 2.05 33.51
CA ASP A 517 23.90 0.65 33.10
C ASP A 517 22.38 0.35 32.94
N THR A 518 21.52 1.20 33.49
CA THR A 518 20.07 1.02 33.47
C THR A 518 19.32 2.14 32.77
N PHE A 519 20.02 3.18 32.27
CA PHE A 519 19.34 4.31 31.64
C PHE A 519 20.13 4.81 30.41
N SER A 520 19.44 4.89 29.29
CA SER A 520 20.00 5.44 28.06
C SER A 520 19.09 6.47 27.39
N ILE A 521 19.69 7.32 26.59
CA ILE A 521 19.03 8.33 25.75
C ILE A 521 19.40 8.03 24.30
N ILE A 522 18.40 7.96 23.43
CA ILE A 522 18.57 7.76 22.00
C ILE A 522 18.07 9.01 21.30
N ALA A 523 18.90 9.64 20.48
CA ALA A 523 18.54 10.81 19.69
C ALA A 523 18.83 10.55 18.22
N GLY A 524 17.85 10.73 17.36
CA GLY A 524 17.95 10.54 15.93
C GLY A 524 17.47 11.75 15.14
N ALA A 525 18.00 11.94 13.95
CA ALA A 525 17.55 12.92 12.99
C ALA A 525 17.79 12.44 11.56
N ARG A 526 16.93 12.91 10.64
CA ARG A 526 17.10 12.75 9.20
C ARG A 526 16.80 14.06 8.50
N TRP A 527 17.74 14.53 7.71
CA TRP A 527 17.46 15.49 6.65
C TRP A 527 17.02 14.75 5.40
N TYR A 528 16.05 15.31 4.71
CA TYR A 528 15.51 14.76 3.46
C TYR A 528 15.27 15.87 2.43
N ASP A 529 15.31 15.47 1.18
CA ASP A 529 14.98 16.25 -0.01
C ASP A 529 14.27 15.29 -0.97
N VAL A 530 13.03 15.61 -1.34
CA VAL A 530 12.19 14.79 -2.23
C VAL A 530 11.61 15.68 -3.31
N GLU A 531 11.73 15.26 -4.56
CA GLU A 531 11.18 15.92 -5.72
C GLU A 531 10.24 14.96 -6.45
N VAL A 532 9.04 15.42 -6.80
CA VAL A 532 8.05 14.67 -7.58
C VAL A 532 7.71 15.47 -8.83
N ASP A 533 7.92 14.85 -10.01
CA ASP A 533 7.58 15.37 -11.32
C ASP A 533 6.44 14.57 -11.96
N LEU A 534 5.68 15.22 -12.84
CA LEU A 534 4.56 14.63 -13.53
C LEU A 534 4.47 15.15 -14.97
N GLN A 535 4.66 14.28 -15.95
CA GLN A 535 4.70 14.60 -17.37
C GLN A 535 3.67 13.79 -18.16
N GLY A 536 3.40 14.16 -19.41
CA GLY A 536 2.49 13.46 -20.29
C GLY A 536 1.10 14.08 -20.36
N SER A 537 0.05 13.27 -20.36
CA SER A 537 -1.32 13.77 -20.56
C SER A 537 -2.39 12.99 -19.81
N ALA A 538 -3.46 13.70 -19.43
CA ALA A 538 -4.71 13.12 -18.90
C ALA A 538 -5.89 13.76 -19.65
N ALA A 539 -6.44 13.07 -20.63
CA ALA A 539 -7.36 13.67 -21.59
C ALA A 539 -8.65 12.87 -21.77
N GLY A 540 -9.77 13.58 -21.92
CA GLY A 540 -11.07 13.01 -22.26
C GLY A 540 -11.54 13.45 -23.64
N SER A 541 -12.35 12.61 -24.29
CA SER A 541 -12.92 12.88 -25.61
C SER A 541 -13.95 14.02 -25.61
N PHE A 542 -14.42 14.44 -24.44
CA PHE A 542 -15.53 15.39 -24.32
C PHE A 542 -15.23 16.77 -24.94
N GLY A 543 -13.97 17.19 -24.96
CA GLY A 543 -13.53 18.42 -25.62
C GLY A 543 -13.14 18.26 -27.10
N ASN A 544 -13.17 17.03 -27.60
CA ASN A 544 -12.50 16.63 -28.83
C ASN A 544 -13.45 16.26 -30.00
N PHE A 545 -14.61 16.87 -30.11
CA PHE A 545 -15.56 16.59 -31.18
C PHE A 545 -14.99 16.84 -32.57
N GLY A 546 -14.61 15.74 -33.23
CA GLY A 546 -14.02 15.80 -34.58
C GLY A 546 -12.63 16.45 -34.63
N ALA A 547 -11.91 16.37 -33.54
CA ALA A 547 -10.71 17.13 -33.31
C ALA A 547 -9.45 16.50 -33.87
N THR A 548 -8.52 17.37 -34.06
CA THR A 548 -7.11 17.04 -34.20
C THR A 548 -6.46 16.90 -32.79
N GLN A 549 -5.28 16.34 -32.76
CA GLN A 549 -4.43 16.23 -31.54
C GLN A 549 -4.31 17.54 -30.75
N ASP A 550 -4.37 18.69 -31.39
CA ASP A 550 -4.22 20.01 -30.76
C ASP A 550 -5.35 20.39 -29.80
N ASN A 551 -6.50 19.71 -29.83
CA ASN A 551 -7.63 20.03 -28.96
C ASN A 551 -7.43 19.51 -27.53
N ASN A 552 -6.47 18.64 -27.29
CA ASN A 552 -6.09 18.14 -25.96
C ASN A 552 -4.95 18.95 -25.32
N ALA A 553 -4.49 20.02 -25.92
CA ALA A 553 -3.36 20.82 -25.43
C ALA A 553 -3.54 21.32 -23.98
N GLY A 554 -4.79 21.57 -23.55
CA GLY A 554 -5.10 21.96 -22.17
C GLY A 554 -4.99 20.85 -21.13
N ASN A 555 -4.77 19.61 -21.55
CA ASN A 555 -4.59 18.43 -20.69
C ASN A 555 -3.15 17.88 -20.78
N ASN A 556 -2.26 18.61 -21.44
CA ASN A 556 -0.84 18.33 -21.48
C ASN A 556 -0.20 18.77 -20.16
N LEU A 557 0.36 17.82 -19.42
CA LEU A 557 0.93 18.06 -18.10
C LEU A 557 2.23 18.85 -18.17
N ASP A 558 3.05 18.67 -19.22
CA ASP A 558 4.28 19.43 -19.40
C ASP A 558 3.99 20.94 -19.59
N THR A 559 2.83 21.28 -20.14
CA THR A 559 2.37 22.66 -20.25
C THR A 559 1.72 23.15 -18.98
N LEU A 560 0.96 22.28 -18.29
CA LEU A 560 0.28 22.59 -17.03
C LEU A 560 1.29 22.89 -15.93
N PHE A 561 2.33 22.07 -15.81
CA PHE A 561 3.41 22.17 -14.84
C PHE A 561 4.62 22.90 -15.40
N SER A 562 4.39 24.08 -15.93
CA SER A 562 5.41 25.00 -16.43
C SER A 562 5.14 26.41 -15.93
N ALA A 563 6.16 27.24 -15.85
CA ALA A 563 6.03 28.62 -15.37
C ALA A 563 4.83 29.37 -15.96
N PRO A 564 3.96 30.03 -15.16
CA PRO A 564 4.17 30.39 -13.76
C PRO A 564 3.76 29.32 -12.71
N ASN A 565 3.26 28.17 -13.13
CA ASN A 565 2.90 27.08 -12.23
C ASN A 565 4.16 26.33 -11.77
N PRO A 566 4.11 25.59 -10.63
CA PRO A 566 5.22 24.74 -10.23
C PRO A 566 5.46 23.65 -11.28
N ASP A 567 6.71 23.38 -11.61
CA ASP A 567 7.16 22.29 -12.48
C ASP A 567 7.29 20.97 -11.71
N THR A 568 7.63 21.04 -10.44
CA THR A 568 7.78 19.89 -9.53
C THR A 568 7.10 20.16 -8.18
N ALA A 569 6.73 19.12 -7.45
CA ALA A 569 6.39 19.19 -6.04
C ALA A 569 7.64 18.85 -5.22
N ASN A 570 8.13 19.82 -4.46
CA ASN A 570 9.35 19.70 -3.67
C ASN A 570 9.06 19.65 -2.19
N ALA A 571 9.74 18.76 -1.48
CA ALA A 571 9.65 18.63 -0.03
C ALA A 571 11.05 18.45 0.56
N ASP A 572 11.53 19.44 1.31
CA ASP A 572 12.78 19.33 2.06
C ASP A 572 12.57 19.64 3.54
N GLY A 573 13.31 18.99 4.39
CA GLY A 573 13.15 19.18 5.83
C GLY A 573 14.04 18.32 6.69
N THR A 574 13.73 18.35 7.99
CA THR A 574 14.39 17.52 8.99
C THR A 574 13.37 16.97 9.96
N ILE A 575 13.40 15.67 10.18
CA ILE A 575 12.60 14.98 11.20
C ILE A 575 13.51 14.45 12.31
N ALA A 576 12.96 14.35 13.52
CA ALA A 576 13.69 14.01 14.72
C ALA A 576 13.04 12.85 15.49
N LYS A 577 13.87 12.19 16.34
CA LYS A 577 13.45 11.17 17.31
C LYS A 577 14.21 11.36 18.60
N LEU A 578 13.52 11.23 19.72
CA LEU A 578 14.13 11.20 21.05
C LEU A 578 13.48 10.10 21.88
N THR A 579 14.30 9.16 22.36
CA THR A 579 13.84 8.07 23.24
C THR A 579 14.60 8.10 24.55
N LEU A 580 13.86 8.03 25.65
CA LEU A 580 14.35 7.79 27.00
C LEU A 580 14.08 6.33 27.35
N ASN A 581 15.12 5.58 27.59
CA ASN A 581 15.04 4.14 27.82
C ASN A 581 15.53 3.79 29.24
N TRP A 582 14.73 3.03 30.00
CA TRP A 582 15.03 2.61 31.36
C TRP A 582 14.85 1.09 31.54
N THR A 583 15.94 0.41 31.83
CA THR A 583 16.04 -1.04 32.05
C THR A 583 16.41 -1.35 33.50
N PRO A 584 15.47 -1.27 34.46
CA PRO A 584 15.77 -1.48 35.88
C PRO A 584 16.22 -2.90 36.20
N THR A 585 15.87 -3.88 35.37
CA THR A 585 16.27 -5.28 35.44
C THR A 585 16.53 -5.82 34.03
N ASP A 586 17.27 -6.92 33.93
CA ASP A 586 17.54 -7.59 32.64
C ASP A 586 16.25 -8.10 31.94
N SER A 587 15.14 -8.18 32.65
CA SER A 587 13.85 -8.65 32.12
C SER A 587 12.79 -7.57 31.96
N SER A 588 13.14 -6.29 32.11
CA SER A 588 12.15 -5.21 32.04
C SER A 588 12.71 -3.95 31.40
N LEU A 589 12.00 -3.45 30.40
CA LEU A 589 12.29 -2.22 29.69
C LEU A 589 11.08 -1.30 29.73
N TYR A 590 11.31 -0.05 30.11
CA TYR A 590 10.35 1.06 30.05
C TYR A 590 10.92 2.15 29.16
N TYR A 591 10.09 2.71 28.28
CA TYR A 591 10.56 3.80 27.44
C TYR A 591 9.51 4.89 27.23
N PHE A 592 10.01 6.04 26.87
CA PHE A 592 9.24 7.15 26.29
C PHE A 592 9.90 7.56 24.99
N THR A 593 9.12 7.65 23.92
CA THR A 593 9.60 8.10 22.61
C THR A 593 8.77 9.27 22.12
N TYR A 594 9.45 10.29 21.64
CA TYR A 594 8.99 11.31 20.70
C TYR A 594 9.57 10.96 19.33
N SER A 595 8.74 10.91 18.30
CA SER A 595 9.18 10.61 16.94
C SER A 595 8.34 11.35 15.90
N GLU A 596 8.98 11.73 14.81
CA GLU A 596 8.37 12.39 13.66
C GLU A 596 8.46 11.51 12.42
N GLY A 597 7.48 11.66 11.54
CA GLY A 597 7.43 11.03 10.22
C GLY A 597 6.75 11.96 9.23
N PHE A 598 6.97 11.75 7.95
CA PHE A 598 6.40 12.57 6.90
C PHE A 598 6.05 11.72 5.67
N ARG A 599 5.18 12.28 4.85
CA ARG A 599 4.86 11.78 3.52
C ARG A 599 5.05 12.94 2.53
N PRO A 600 5.75 12.75 1.39
CA PRO A 600 5.98 13.82 0.42
C PRO A 600 4.68 14.28 -0.23
N GLY A 601 4.67 15.50 -0.73
CA GLY A 601 3.60 16.03 -1.57
C GLY A 601 3.62 15.45 -2.99
N LEU A 602 2.67 15.87 -3.81
CA LEU A 602 2.58 15.48 -5.23
C LEU A 602 1.95 16.60 -6.07
N LEU A 603 2.01 16.48 -7.40
CA LEU A 603 1.35 17.35 -8.35
C LEU A 603 -0.07 16.85 -8.68
N ASN A 604 -1.03 17.77 -8.78
CA ASN A 604 -2.41 17.47 -9.14
C ASN A 604 -2.66 17.63 -10.64
N ARG A 605 -3.04 16.57 -11.35
CA ARG A 605 -3.43 16.64 -12.78
C ARG A 605 -4.45 17.73 -13.09
N PRO A 606 -5.53 17.94 -12.26
CA PRO A 606 -6.51 18.99 -12.50
C PRO A 606 -6.14 20.33 -11.80
N GLY A 607 -4.88 20.57 -11.50
CA GLY A 607 -4.42 21.80 -10.84
C GLY A 607 -4.95 23.06 -11.49
N GLY A 608 -5.35 24.05 -10.67
CA GLY A 608 -5.92 25.31 -11.12
C GLY A 608 -7.42 25.26 -11.47
N ARG A 609 -8.09 24.10 -11.44
CA ARG A 609 -9.53 23.99 -11.65
C ARG A 609 -10.30 24.49 -10.43
N SER A 610 -11.33 25.31 -10.66
CA SER A 610 -12.12 25.90 -9.58
C SER A 610 -13.54 25.34 -9.54
N ASN A 611 -14.13 25.34 -8.35
CA ASN A 611 -15.55 25.02 -8.19
C ASN A 611 -16.43 26.12 -8.83
N PRO A 612 -17.70 25.81 -9.17
CA PRO A 612 -18.60 26.78 -9.83
C PRO A 612 -18.81 28.08 -9.06
N ALA A 613 -18.67 28.06 -7.72
CA ALA A 613 -18.79 29.24 -6.87
C ALA A 613 -17.51 30.10 -6.79
N GLY A 614 -16.38 29.60 -7.30
CA GLY A 614 -15.08 30.27 -7.23
C GLY A 614 -14.50 30.35 -5.82
N THR A 615 -14.99 29.54 -4.90
CA THR A 615 -14.57 29.55 -3.48
C THR A 615 -13.47 28.55 -3.17
N TYR A 616 -13.22 27.62 -4.07
CA TYR A 616 -12.15 26.60 -3.98
C TYR A 616 -11.52 26.40 -5.35
N THR A 617 -10.21 26.23 -5.35
CA THR A 617 -9.41 25.91 -6.53
C THR A 617 -8.46 24.77 -6.18
N VAL A 618 -8.43 23.73 -6.99
CA VAL A 618 -7.51 22.59 -6.81
C VAL A 618 -6.07 23.10 -6.85
N PRO A 619 -5.26 22.85 -5.81
CA PRO A 619 -3.86 23.25 -5.82
C PRO A 619 -3.10 22.52 -6.94
N PHE A 620 -2.11 23.18 -7.54
CA PHE A 620 -1.22 22.53 -8.52
C PHE A 620 -0.35 21.47 -7.84
N ALA A 621 0.17 21.78 -6.67
CA ALA A 621 0.93 20.87 -5.83
C ALA A 621 0.33 20.87 -4.42
N ILE A 622 0.43 19.74 -3.72
CA ILE A 622 0.11 19.62 -2.31
C ILE A 622 1.39 19.50 -1.49
N ASP A 623 1.33 19.97 -0.25
CA ASP A 623 2.45 19.95 0.70
C ASP A 623 2.61 18.55 1.34
N THR A 624 3.73 18.33 2.02
CA THR A 624 3.90 17.19 2.95
C THR A 624 2.79 17.15 3.98
N ASP A 625 2.41 15.96 4.42
CA ASP A 625 1.79 15.80 5.72
C ASP A 625 2.82 15.28 6.73
N ASP A 626 2.74 15.78 7.95
CA ASP A 626 3.70 15.51 9.01
C ASP A 626 3.00 14.83 10.18
N LEU A 627 3.60 13.76 10.70
CA LEU A 627 3.10 13.04 11.86
C LEU A 627 4.06 13.17 13.02
N THR A 628 3.53 13.66 14.16
CA THR A 628 4.23 13.68 15.45
C THR A 628 3.64 12.65 16.38
N ASN A 629 4.47 11.79 16.97
CA ASN A 629 4.05 10.73 17.86
C ASN A 629 4.73 10.81 19.23
N PHE A 630 3.94 10.56 20.27
CA PHE A 630 4.38 10.36 21.65
C PHE A 630 3.99 8.96 22.09
N GLU A 631 4.95 8.16 22.53
CA GLU A 631 4.72 6.78 22.94
C GLU A 631 5.36 6.48 24.28
N VAL A 632 4.63 5.75 25.12
CA VAL A 632 5.15 5.15 26.36
C VAL A 632 4.99 3.65 26.24
N GLY A 633 6.08 2.91 26.39
CA GLY A 633 6.08 1.46 26.30
C GLY A 633 6.65 0.76 27.54
N LEU A 634 6.15 -0.45 27.74
CA LEU A 634 6.63 -1.42 28.72
C LEU A 634 6.83 -2.74 28.00
N LYS A 635 8.01 -3.34 28.17
CA LYS A 635 8.29 -4.73 27.79
C LYS A 635 8.83 -5.46 28.99
N THR A 636 8.31 -6.65 29.31
CA THR A 636 8.76 -7.39 30.48
C THR A 636 8.57 -8.90 30.33
N ASP A 637 9.58 -9.64 30.75
CA ASP A 637 9.52 -11.08 30.94
C ASP A 637 9.35 -11.39 32.41
N LEU A 638 8.32 -12.12 32.75
CA LEU A 638 7.88 -12.45 34.13
C LEU A 638 7.90 -13.96 34.35
N LEU A 639 7.79 -14.37 35.61
CA LEU A 639 7.67 -15.78 36.02
C LEU A 639 8.82 -16.66 35.49
N ASP A 640 10.06 -16.21 35.66
CA ASP A 640 11.25 -16.90 35.18
C ASP A 640 11.21 -17.10 33.64
N ASN A 641 10.82 -16.05 32.91
CA ASN A 641 10.70 -15.98 31.45
C ASN A 641 9.65 -16.95 30.86
N THR A 642 8.64 -17.33 31.65
CA THR A 642 7.50 -18.12 31.13
C THR A 642 6.29 -17.27 30.74
N LEU A 643 6.29 -15.98 31.08
CA LEU A 643 5.27 -14.99 30.68
C LEU A 643 5.96 -13.73 30.16
N ARG A 644 5.79 -13.47 28.90
CA ARG A 644 6.15 -12.20 28.24
C ARG A 644 4.93 -11.30 28.19
N PHE A 645 5.10 -10.03 28.53
CA PHE A 645 4.02 -9.03 28.47
C PHE A 645 4.57 -7.71 27.95
N ASN A 646 4.02 -7.21 26.85
CA ASN A 646 4.35 -5.93 26.27
C ASN A 646 3.09 -5.06 26.19
N ALA A 647 3.24 -3.74 26.43
CA ALA A 647 2.14 -2.79 26.35
C ALA A 647 2.64 -1.41 25.91
N TYR A 648 1.89 -0.76 25.03
CA TYR A 648 2.25 0.51 24.45
C TYR A 648 1.04 1.45 24.46
N LEU A 649 1.28 2.70 24.89
CA LEU A 649 0.32 3.79 24.80
C LEU A 649 0.88 4.81 23.84
N PHE A 650 0.09 5.20 22.86
CA PHE A 650 0.52 6.17 21.85
C PHE A 650 -0.51 7.29 21.66
N PHE A 651 0.01 8.44 21.26
CA PHE A 651 -0.73 9.61 20.82
C PHE A 651 0.00 10.20 19.61
N SER A 652 -0.68 10.23 18.47
CA SER A 652 -0.15 10.75 17.22
C SER A 652 -1.03 11.88 16.70
N GLU A 653 -0.40 12.97 16.29
CA GLU A 653 -1.01 14.11 15.61
C GLU A 653 -0.50 14.15 14.17
N ILE A 654 -1.39 14.32 13.21
CA ILE A 654 -1.07 14.45 11.80
C ILE A 654 -1.50 15.84 11.37
N GLU A 655 -0.55 16.66 10.96
CA GLU A 655 -0.80 17.97 10.41
C GLU A 655 -0.91 17.91 8.89
N ARG A 656 -1.82 18.70 8.32
CA ARG A 656 -2.01 18.82 6.86
C ARG A 656 -2.24 17.49 6.16
N LEU A 657 -3.05 16.61 6.76
CA LEU A 657 -3.33 15.26 6.26
C LEU A 657 -3.70 15.28 4.77
N GLN A 658 -2.93 14.58 3.97
CA GLN A 658 -3.19 14.38 2.54
C GLN A 658 -4.33 13.37 2.37
N THR A 659 -5.28 13.68 1.49
CA THR A 659 -6.35 12.76 1.11
C THR A 659 -6.74 12.90 -0.36
N GLY A 660 -7.21 11.81 -0.96
CA GLY A 660 -7.79 11.82 -2.29
C GLY A 660 -9.24 12.33 -2.26
N ILE A 661 -9.59 13.21 -3.17
CA ILE A 661 -10.89 13.85 -3.26
C ILE A 661 -11.47 13.62 -4.65
N PHE A 662 -12.77 13.29 -4.72
CA PHE A 662 -13.55 13.33 -5.93
C PHE A 662 -14.70 14.33 -5.78
N ASP A 663 -14.67 15.41 -6.55
CA ASP A 663 -15.75 16.40 -6.62
C ASP A 663 -16.10 16.71 -8.10
N ALA A 664 -17.12 16.04 -8.59
CA ALA A 664 -17.60 16.21 -9.95
C ALA A 664 -18.09 17.65 -10.29
N SER A 665 -18.32 18.49 -9.28
CA SER A 665 -18.67 19.91 -9.50
C SER A 665 -17.48 20.76 -9.94
N ILE A 666 -16.25 20.31 -9.66
CA ILE A 666 -15.00 20.97 -10.02
C ILE A 666 -14.46 20.36 -11.30
N VAL A 667 -14.19 19.06 -11.26
CA VAL A 667 -13.62 18.30 -12.35
C VAL A 667 -14.00 16.82 -12.19
N ASN A 668 -14.10 16.12 -13.30
CA ASN A 668 -14.47 14.70 -13.27
C ASN A 668 -13.24 13.79 -13.14
N LEU A 669 -12.32 14.17 -12.26
CA LEU A 669 -11.09 13.47 -11.93
C LEU A 669 -10.86 13.48 -10.43
N PHE A 670 -10.15 12.48 -9.94
CA PHE A 670 -9.60 12.51 -8.59
C PHE A 670 -8.44 13.51 -8.50
N PHE A 671 -8.39 14.21 -7.39
CA PHE A 671 -7.29 15.09 -7.01
C PHE A 671 -6.99 14.92 -5.53
N SER A 672 -5.85 15.42 -5.08
CA SER A 672 -5.45 15.35 -3.68
C SER A 672 -5.36 16.75 -3.07
N ASP A 673 -5.59 16.84 -1.77
CA ASP A 673 -5.41 18.08 -1.01
C ASP A 673 -4.96 17.78 0.42
N ASN A 674 -4.36 18.76 1.08
CA ASN A 674 -4.08 18.76 2.50
C ASN A 674 -5.38 19.15 3.22
N ALA A 675 -6.24 18.18 3.50
CA ALA A 675 -7.64 18.44 3.83
C ALA A 675 -7.88 18.90 5.26
N ALA A 676 -7.16 18.36 6.26
CA ALA A 676 -7.38 18.62 7.68
C ALA A 676 -6.23 18.10 8.54
N ASP A 677 -6.27 18.40 9.84
CA ASP A 677 -5.45 17.75 10.85
C ASP A 677 -6.19 16.54 11.43
N ALA A 678 -5.45 15.54 11.90
CA ALA A 678 -6.01 14.34 12.48
C ALA A 678 -5.28 13.90 13.74
N GLU A 679 -5.98 13.22 14.63
CA GLU A 679 -5.41 12.63 15.84
C GLU A 679 -5.69 11.12 15.87
N VAL A 680 -4.68 10.33 16.24
CA VAL A 680 -4.81 8.89 16.51
C VAL A 680 -4.21 8.59 17.87
N LYS A 681 -4.95 7.87 18.70
CA LYS A 681 -4.50 7.48 20.04
C LYS A 681 -5.02 6.11 20.42
N GLY A 682 -4.19 5.34 21.11
CA GLY A 682 -4.57 4.00 21.47
C GLY A 682 -3.67 3.34 22.51
N LEU A 683 -4.08 2.13 22.85
CA LEU A 683 -3.35 1.16 23.66
C LEU A 683 -3.21 -0.12 22.83
N GLU A 684 -1.99 -0.57 22.69
CA GLU A 684 -1.64 -1.86 22.09
C GLU A 684 -0.90 -2.73 23.10
N GLY A 685 -0.88 -4.02 22.90
CA GLY A 685 -0.10 -4.94 23.70
C GLY A 685 -0.21 -6.37 23.22
N ASP A 686 0.77 -7.16 23.62
CA ASP A 686 0.84 -8.58 23.39
C ASP A 686 1.29 -9.31 24.64
N PHE A 687 0.94 -10.58 24.75
CA PHE A 687 1.51 -11.45 25.76
C PHE A 687 1.68 -12.86 25.23
N ILE A 688 2.73 -13.53 25.69
CA ILE A 688 2.99 -14.94 25.45
C ILE A 688 3.12 -15.61 26.81
N TRP A 689 2.35 -16.67 27.05
CA TRP A 689 2.43 -17.41 28.29
C TRP A 689 2.69 -18.90 28.03
N GLN A 690 3.84 -19.37 28.41
CA GLN A 690 4.24 -20.77 28.34
C GLN A 690 4.33 -21.37 29.79
N PRO A 691 3.23 -21.92 30.33
CA PRO A 691 3.23 -22.42 31.68
C PRO A 691 4.15 -23.62 31.84
N ALA A 692 5.02 -23.60 32.86
CA ALA A 692 6.04 -24.60 33.14
C ALA A 692 5.52 -26.06 33.37
N SER A 693 4.22 -26.26 33.51
CA SER A 693 3.61 -27.54 33.85
C SER A 693 3.03 -28.32 32.67
N LYS A 694 3.09 -27.81 31.43
CA LYS A 694 2.52 -28.49 30.26
C LYS A 694 3.37 -28.20 29.03
N ASP A 695 4.18 -29.18 28.64
CA ASP A 695 4.90 -29.13 27.36
C ASP A 695 3.90 -28.92 26.20
N GLY A 696 4.16 -27.92 25.34
CA GLY A 696 3.34 -27.65 24.16
C GLY A 696 2.08 -26.82 24.39
N LEU A 697 1.88 -26.18 25.58
CA LEU A 697 0.85 -25.17 25.79
C LEU A 697 1.48 -23.79 25.85
N SER A 698 1.17 -22.94 24.88
CA SER A 698 1.54 -21.53 24.85
C SER A 698 0.33 -20.66 24.52
#